data_4d9c677be3ac7aa7341ed8dfbf657fd8
#
_entry.id   4d9c677be3ac7aa7341ed8dfbf657fd8
#
_cell.length_a   1.000
_cell.length_b   1.000
_cell.length_c   1.000
_cell.angle_alpha   90.00
_cell.angle_beta   90.00
_cell.angle_gamma   90.00
#
_symmetry.space_group_name_H-M   'P 1'
#
loop_
_entity.id
_entity.type
_entity.pdbx_description
1 polymer ?
#
loop_
_entity_poly.entity_id
_entity_poly.type
_entity_poly.pdbx_seq_one_letter_code
_entity_poly.pdbx_strand_id
1 'polypeptide(L)'
;MKKLVALLLAVCMLLGLMTTVFAADEKSNDIVILHTNDVHCGVNDGLGYAGVAAYKADMEQTHNFVTLVDCGDAVQGAPIGLLSAGSYLVDIMNEVGYDFATFGNHEFDYKLPRLAELTKLAKYQYLSCNFKYIGKGTSDIAYKPYSIVDYGGTKVAFVGITTPESFEKSTPAYFQDDNGNFIYSFSEDKDGSALYKTVQTTVDAAKAEGAKYVIAIAHLGMEGTTDYWTSEAVIQNTTGIDAMLDGHSHEEYSKTVTNKDGDNVVLAQTKTKLANLGKLTISSDGKITSEMISAKDYTTKDEHITEFITGITDKFSAELAKVVGKSEVDLPDSDENGKRLVRNSETALGNLAADAFRIMMDADIGIMNGGGLRAAIPAGEITLGTLFKVFPWGNLPCKVAVTGQTILDMLELGASKYPKENGGFLSVSGLKYTIAYGVAPSIETTDQGEFVKVAGARRVTNVQVLNKATGKYEPINTKKIYTLGGIDYTIVYGGDGFSMFKDAKIITPADAKMTESKVILSYIETKLGGAIGDEYAKPQGRISYVRYTDVADTAWCAEAVNYVSDKELMKGVGTGFDPDGALTRGMLVTVLYRMAGSPAVSGNVSEKFKDCTDGSWYADAVLWASEKKIVDGYEDGTFLPTKAINRQEMAKVLYGYDKTMGKNAEGITEKLTYTDLDTISDWALESVTSCTAAKYLAGSNGAFSPKGTATRAMGAKVLMNMTKEAA
;
A
#
# COMPACT_ATOMS: atom_id res chain seq x y z
N MET A 1 75.42 16.15 45.91
CA MET A 1 75.08 15.42 44.66
C MET A 1 73.77 14.59 44.77
N LYS A 2 73.59 13.72 45.75
CA LYS A 2 72.37 12.86 45.87
C LYS A 2 71.03 13.65 45.96
N LYS A 3 71.02 14.82 46.64
CA LYS A 3 69.82 15.64 46.81
C LYS A 3 69.50 16.45 45.54
N LEU A 4 70.47 16.77 44.67
CA LEU A 4 70.29 17.48 43.43
C LEU A 4 69.74 16.54 42.33
N VAL A 5 70.20 15.28 42.33
CA VAL A 5 69.69 14.22 41.41
C VAL A 5 68.25 13.84 41.73
N ALA A 6 67.91 13.76 43.08
CA ALA A 6 66.52 13.52 43.48
C ALA A 6 65.56 14.66 43.09
N LEU A 7 66.04 15.90 43.17
CA LEU A 7 65.22 17.08 42.70
C LEU A 7 65.06 17.11 41.21
N LEU A 8 66.10 16.77 40.44
CA LEU A 8 66.03 16.69 38.97
C LEU A 8 65.11 15.54 38.53
N LEU A 9 65.15 14.37 39.20
CA LEU A 9 64.24 13.27 38.91
C LEU A 9 62.80 13.58 39.30
N ALA A 10 62.53 14.31 40.38
CA ALA A 10 61.19 14.77 40.73
C ALA A 10 60.65 15.84 39.74
N VAL A 11 61.51 16.75 39.25
CA VAL A 11 61.13 17.73 38.21
C VAL A 11 60.90 17.05 36.86
N CYS A 12 61.66 16.03 36.49
CA CYS A 12 61.43 15.22 35.29
C CYS A 12 60.16 14.37 35.39
N MET A 13 59.82 13.86 36.58
CA MET A 13 58.51 13.15 36.77
C MET A 13 57.35 14.15 36.79
N LEU A 14 57.48 15.33 37.31
CA LEU A 14 56.44 16.37 37.22
C LEU A 14 56.29 16.95 35.79
N LEU A 15 57.34 17.03 34.99
CA LEU A 15 57.30 17.42 33.59
C LEU A 15 56.79 16.29 32.69
N GLY A 16 56.94 15.02 33.08
CA GLY A 16 56.34 13.85 32.41
C GLY A 16 54.86 13.65 32.69
N LEU A 17 54.30 14.32 33.73
CA LEU A 17 52.88 14.29 34.08
C LEU A 17 52.05 15.46 33.50
N MET A 18 52.68 16.36 32.74
CA MET A 18 52.01 17.53 32.18
C MET A 18 51.87 17.53 30.63
N THR A 19 51.90 16.38 29.97
CA THR A 19 51.57 16.34 28.53
C THR A 19 50.84 15.10 28.12
N THR A 20 49.80 14.72 28.88
CA THR A 20 48.61 14.21 28.18
C THR A 20 47.68 15.38 27.99
N VAL A 21 48.02 16.26 27.11
CA VAL A 21 47.03 17.00 26.34
C VAL A 21 46.26 15.88 25.65
N PHE A 22 45.09 15.53 26.14
CA PHE A 22 44.11 14.88 25.32
C PHE A 22 43.92 15.80 24.11
N ALA A 23 44.53 15.46 22.98
CA ALA A 23 44.07 15.99 21.73
C ALA A 23 42.59 15.64 21.73
N ALA A 24 41.71 16.61 21.87
CA ALA A 24 40.33 16.41 21.58
C ALA A 24 40.35 15.84 20.16
N ASP A 25 39.84 14.61 19.96
CA ASP A 25 39.73 14.04 18.63
C ASP A 25 39.02 15.10 17.76
N GLU A 26 39.66 15.53 16.67
CA GLU A 26 39.05 16.51 15.78
C GLU A 26 37.76 15.86 15.26
N LYS A 27 36.64 16.58 15.39
CA LYS A 27 35.36 16.10 14.89
C LYS A 27 35.45 15.82 13.39
N SER A 28 34.80 14.76 12.94
CA SER A 28 34.67 14.46 11.52
C SER A 28 33.98 15.60 10.77
N ASN A 29 34.42 15.87 9.53
CA ASN A 29 33.76 16.76 8.60
C ASN A 29 32.75 16.04 7.68
N ASP A 30 32.48 14.77 7.91
CA ASP A 30 31.38 14.08 7.25
C ASP A 30 30.06 14.75 7.63
N ILE A 31 29.15 14.84 6.66
CA ILE A 31 27.82 15.40 6.89
C ILE A 31 26.90 14.25 7.29
N VAL A 32 26.35 14.33 8.49
CA VAL A 32 25.40 13.35 9.03
C VAL A 32 24.00 13.93 8.94
N ILE A 33 23.08 13.20 8.28
CA ILE A 33 21.67 13.53 8.20
C ILE A 33 20.89 12.40 8.88
N LEU A 34 20.31 12.71 10.03
CA LEU A 34 19.42 11.82 10.77
C LEU A 34 17.99 12.01 10.27
N HIS A 35 17.23 10.92 10.15
CA HIS A 35 15.86 11.03 9.69
C HIS A 35 14.88 10.11 10.41
N THR A 36 13.66 10.60 10.59
CA THR A 36 12.48 9.88 11.10
C THR A 36 11.36 9.98 10.08
N ASN A 37 10.39 9.10 10.18
CA ASN A 37 9.15 9.12 9.40
C ASN A 37 8.04 8.39 10.15
N ASP A 38 6.78 8.73 9.85
CA ASP A 38 5.59 8.02 10.31
C ASP A 38 5.60 7.79 11.85
N VAL A 39 5.97 8.80 12.59
CA VAL A 39 6.05 8.70 14.07
C VAL A 39 4.66 8.53 14.68
N HIS A 40 3.61 9.08 14.04
CA HIS A 40 2.21 8.90 14.45
C HIS A 40 1.98 9.07 15.95
N CYS A 41 2.55 10.14 16.52
CA CYS A 41 2.47 10.44 17.95
C CYS A 41 3.08 9.36 18.88
N GLY A 42 3.88 8.44 18.36
CA GLY A 42 4.55 7.39 19.12
C GLY A 42 5.75 7.93 19.92
N VAL A 43 5.51 8.94 20.76
CA VAL A 43 6.56 9.75 21.41
C VAL A 43 7.55 8.95 22.24
N ASN A 44 7.12 7.80 22.79
CA ASN A 44 7.92 6.86 23.59
C ASN A 44 8.07 5.48 22.94
N ASP A 45 7.54 5.28 21.75
CA ASP A 45 7.64 4.01 21.02
C ASP A 45 9.06 3.86 20.43
N GLY A 46 9.55 2.65 20.26
CA GLY A 46 10.86 2.39 19.69
C GLY A 46 11.98 3.13 20.42
N LEU A 47 12.79 3.91 19.70
CA LEU A 47 13.79 4.80 20.29
C LEU A 47 13.16 5.93 21.12
N GLY A 48 11.92 6.30 20.84
CA GLY A 48 11.29 7.52 21.36
C GLY A 48 12.05 8.79 20.99
N TYR A 49 11.41 9.94 21.11
CA TYR A 49 12.09 11.20 20.83
C TYR A 49 13.28 11.49 21.76
N ALA A 50 13.26 10.97 23.00
CA ALA A 50 14.40 11.05 23.91
C ALA A 50 15.61 10.25 23.42
N GLY A 51 15.38 9.12 22.74
CA GLY A 51 16.46 8.35 22.10
C GLY A 51 17.01 9.04 20.86
N VAL A 52 16.14 9.65 20.06
CA VAL A 52 16.54 10.44 18.88
C VAL A 52 17.42 11.63 19.31
N ALA A 53 17.01 12.36 20.36
CA ALA A 53 17.78 13.49 20.89
C ALA A 53 19.16 13.05 21.43
N ALA A 54 19.20 11.94 22.19
CA ALA A 54 20.47 11.41 22.71
C ALA A 54 21.41 11.00 21.57
N TYR A 55 20.92 10.31 20.54
CA TYR A 55 21.74 9.90 19.39
C TYR A 55 22.23 11.09 18.59
N LYS A 56 21.38 12.12 18.38
CA LYS A 56 21.78 13.37 17.74
C LYS A 56 22.92 14.04 18.51
N ALA A 57 22.80 14.11 19.85
CA ALA A 57 23.85 14.69 20.69
C ALA A 57 25.19 13.91 20.61
N ASP A 58 25.14 12.56 20.52
CA ASP A 58 26.34 11.74 20.31
C ASP A 58 26.99 12.02 18.95
N MET A 59 26.18 12.20 17.91
CA MET A 59 26.71 12.60 16.58
C MET A 59 27.32 14.00 16.61
N GLU A 60 26.69 14.95 17.28
CA GLU A 60 27.21 16.32 17.42
C GLU A 60 28.51 16.39 18.22
N GLN A 61 28.80 15.40 19.10
CA GLN A 61 30.10 15.32 19.78
C GLN A 61 31.23 14.89 18.83
N THR A 62 30.92 14.07 17.81
CA THR A 62 31.91 13.44 16.94
C THR A 62 31.96 14.03 15.52
N HIS A 63 30.95 14.80 15.11
CA HIS A 63 30.82 15.39 13.77
C HIS A 63 30.56 16.89 13.86
N ASN A 64 31.12 17.65 12.91
CA ASN A 64 30.89 19.09 12.81
C ASN A 64 29.53 19.43 12.19
N PHE A 65 28.96 18.52 11.42
CA PHE A 65 27.77 18.74 10.60
C PHE A 65 26.76 17.65 10.86
N VAL A 66 25.70 17.95 11.61
CA VAL A 66 24.58 17.05 11.92
C VAL A 66 23.29 17.80 11.63
N THR A 67 22.36 17.14 10.91
CA THR A 67 21.04 17.66 10.60
C THR A 67 20.02 16.58 10.91
N LEU A 68 18.89 16.93 11.49
CA LEU A 68 17.78 16.02 11.81
C LEU A 68 16.53 16.43 11.04
N VAL A 69 15.97 15.47 10.27
CA VAL A 69 14.79 15.72 9.42
C VAL A 69 13.66 14.73 9.71
N ASP A 70 12.44 15.13 9.41
CA ASP A 70 11.25 14.25 9.47
C ASP A 70 10.59 14.14 8.09
N CYS A 71 10.26 12.92 7.72
CA CYS A 71 9.64 12.59 6.43
C CYS A 71 8.10 12.51 6.51
N GLY A 72 7.48 13.22 7.46
CA GLY A 72 6.03 13.39 7.57
C GLY A 72 5.32 12.35 8.44
N ASP A 73 4.01 12.59 8.65
CA ASP A 73 3.11 11.82 9.50
C ASP A 73 3.54 11.76 10.98
N ALA A 74 3.98 12.90 11.53
CA ALA A 74 4.40 13.01 12.92
C ALA A 74 3.25 13.31 13.87
N VAL A 75 2.30 14.19 13.50
CA VAL A 75 1.42 14.91 14.45
C VAL A 75 0.13 14.18 14.82
N GLN A 76 -0.22 13.11 14.13
CA GLN A 76 -1.49 12.40 14.26
C GLN A 76 -1.25 10.89 14.51
N GLY A 77 -2.10 10.21 15.29
CA GLY A 77 -2.05 8.75 15.48
C GLY A 77 -2.17 8.23 16.91
N ALA A 78 -2.12 9.09 17.95
CA ALA A 78 -2.30 8.70 19.35
C ALA A 78 -2.96 9.80 20.17
N PRO A 79 -3.40 9.52 21.43
CA PRO A 79 -4.13 10.47 22.25
C PRO A 79 -3.46 11.83 22.42
N ILE A 80 -2.13 11.88 22.51
CA ILE A 80 -1.37 13.13 22.65
C ILE A 80 -1.58 14.07 21.45
N GLY A 81 -1.63 13.53 20.23
CA GLY A 81 -1.94 14.28 19.01
C GLY A 81 -3.38 14.77 18.99
N LEU A 82 -4.35 13.87 19.25
CA LEU A 82 -5.78 14.19 19.26
C LEU A 82 -6.12 15.29 20.28
N LEU A 83 -5.61 15.16 21.51
CA LEU A 83 -5.91 16.11 22.61
C LEU A 83 -5.30 17.50 22.38
N SER A 84 -4.19 17.59 21.65
CA SER A 84 -3.49 18.84 21.35
C SER A 84 -3.75 19.37 19.94
N ALA A 85 -4.48 18.61 19.10
CA ALA A 85 -4.57 18.85 17.67
C ALA A 85 -3.17 19.10 17.07
N GLY A 86 -2.20 18.20 17.40
CA GLY A 86 -0.84 18.17 16.90
C GLY A 86 0.18 19.06 17.58
N SER A 87 -0.21 20.07 18.40
CA SER A 87 0.78 21.03 18.92
C SER A 87 1.82 20.43 19.86
N TYR A 88 1.46 19.45 20.70
CA TYR A 88 2.45 18.81 21.58
C TYR A 88 3.55 18.08 20.81
N LEU A 89 3.23 17.54 19.64
CA LEU A 89 4.24 16.89 18.78
C LEU A 89 5.20 17.93 18.20
N VAL A 90 4.67 19.07 17.73
CA VAL A 90 5.51 20.18 17.24
C VAL A 90 6.38 20.73 18.37
N ASP A 91 5.85 20.87 19.60
CA ASP A 91 6.65 21.31 20.75
C ASP A 91 7.78 20.31 21.08
N ILE A 92 7.48 19.00 21.05
CA ILE A 92 8.51 17.96 21.29
C ILE A 92 9.57 17.99 20.17
N MET A 93 9.18 18.06 18.90
CA MET A 93 10.10 18.14 17.78
C MET A 93 10.98 19.42 17.85
N ASN A 94 10.40 20.54 18.28
CA ASN A 94 11.14 21.78 18.54
C ASN A 94 12.22 21.59 19.62
N GLU A 95 11.91 20.86 20.69
CA GLU A 95 12.80 20.63 21.82
C GLU A 95 13.91 19.63 21.47
N VAL A 96 13.59 18.58 20.68
CA VAL A 96 14.57 17.65 20.11
C VAL A 96 15.50 18.32 19.12
N GLY A 97 15.08 19.43 18.53
CA GLY A 97 15.87 20.22 17.59
C GLY A 97 15.87 19.64 16.18
N TYR A 98 14.70 19.37 15.61
CA TYR A 98 14.56 19.11 14.19
C TYR A 98 14.94 20.36 13.38
N ASP A 99 15.47 20.16 12.17
CA ASP A 99 15.87 21.23 11.23
C ASP A 99 14.85 21.38 10.11
N PHE A 100 14.39 20.25 9.57
CA PHE A 100 13.41 20.19 8.46
C PHE A 100 12.38 19.11 8.69
N ALA A 101 11.18 19.31 8.10
CA ALA A 101 10.16 18.27 7.95
C ALA A 101 9.48 18.42 6.58
N THR A 102 8.94 17.32 6.04
CA THR A 102 7.98 17.39 4.93
C THR A 102 6.56 17.16 5.47
N PHE A 103 5.55 17.40 4.63
CA PHE A 103 4.19 17.00 4.97
C PHE A 103 3.96 15.55 4.54
N GLY A 104 3.49 14.71 5.47
CA GLY A 104 2.78 13.51 5.13
C GLY A 104 1.28 13.80 4.90
N ASN A 105 0.48 12.78 4.65
CA ASN A 105 -0.96 12.96 4.47
C ASN A 105 -1.68 13.26 5.78
N HIS A 106 -1.14 12.86 6.91
CA HIS A 106 -1.76 13.07 8.23
C HIS A 106 -1.44 14.41 8.89
N GLU A 107 -0.55 15.22 8.34
CA GLU A 107 -0.41 16.62 8.74
C GLU A 107 -1.65 17.46 8.44
N PHE A 108 -2.47 17.03 7.47
CA PHE A 108 -3.70 17.73 7.07
C PHE A 108 -4.94 17.36 7.91
N ASP A 109 -4.89 16.33 8.74
CA ASP A 109 -6.07 15.76 9.43
C ASP A 109 -6.73 16.71 10.44
N TYR A 110 -5.98 17.64 11.01
CA TYR A 110 -6.53 18.67 11.90
C TYR A 110 -7.03 19.92 11.14
N LYS A 111 -7.22 19.81 9.81
CA LYS A 111 -7.66 20.88 8.88
C LYS A 111 -6.56 21.90 8.57
N LEU A 112 -6.68 22.54 7.42
CA LEU A 112 -5.67 23.48 6.94
C LEU A 112 -5.46 24.73 7.82
N PRO A 113 -6.50 25.33 8.46
CA PRO A 113 -6.26 26.41 9.43
C PRO A 113 -5.38 25.98 10.60
N ARG A 114 -5.57 24.75 11.10
CA ARG A 114 -4.71 24.21 12.17
C ARG A 114 -3.30 23.91 11.69
N LEU A 115 -3.15 23.37 10.49
CA LEU A 115 -1.83 23.18 9.90
C LEU A 115 -1.08 24.52 9.76
N ALA A 116 -1.76 25.59 9.37
CA ALA A 116 -1.16 26.92 9.31
C ALA A 116 -0.68 27.43 10.69
N GLU A 117 -1.36 27.07 11.78
CA GLU A 117 -0.89 27.35 13.14
C GLU A 117 0.32 26.46 13.50
N LEU A 118 0.26 25.16 13.20
CA LEU A 118 1.36 24.21 13.50
C LEU A 118 2.65 24.59 12.77
N THR A 119 2.56 24.97 11.49
CA THR A 119 3.74 25.38 10.72
C THR A 119 4.36 26.71 11.22
N LYS A 120 3.59 27.57 11.88
CA LYS A 120 4.08 28.79 12.56
C LYS A 120 4.66 28.51 13.95
N LEU A 121 4.17 27.46 14.64
CA LEU A 121 4.67 27.00 15.93
C LEU A 121 6.02 26.29 15.79
N ALA A 122 6.24 25.58 14.66
CA ALA A 122 7.46 24.85 14.37
C ALA A 122 8.67 25.81 14.31
N LYS A 123 9.77 25.45 15.01
CA LYS A 123 11.08 26.12 14.92
C LYS A 123 11.89 25.57 13.75
N TYR A 124 11.57 24.37 13.28
CA TYR A 124 12.09 23.75 12.06
C TYR A 124 11.29 24.19 10.83
N GLN A 125 11.86 24.01 9.64
CA GLN A 125 11.20 24.43 8.41
C GLN A 125 10.49 23.28 7.73
N TYR A 126 9.19 23.46 7.44
CA TYR A 126 8.47 22.56 6.55
C TYR A 126 8.87 22.79 5.08
N LEU A 127 9.06 21.69 4.35
CA LEU A 127 9.41 21.66 2.93
C LEU A 127 8.39 20.86 2.13
N SER A 128 7.93 21.39 0.99
CA SER A 128 7.19 20.65 -0.03
C SER A 128 7.25 21.39 -1.35
N CYS A 129 7.74 20.74 -2.40
CA CYS A 129 7.85 21.34 -3.73
C CYS A 129 6.57 21.23 -4.55
N ASN A 130 5.73 20.25 -4.22
CA ASN A 130 4.54 19.91 -4.99
C ASN A 130 3.21 20.23 -4.31
N PHE A 131 3.16 20.47 -3.00
CA PHE A 131 1.98 21.04 -2.34
C PHE A 131 1.86 22.52 -2.70
N LYS A 132 0.78 22.91 -3.40
CA LYS A 132 0.63 24.26 -3.96
C LYS A 132 -0.78 24.77 -3.73
N TYR A 133 -0.89 26.01 -3.25
CA TYR A 133 -2.15 26.73 -3.25
C TYR A 133 -2.42 27.28 -4.66
N ILE A 134 -3.55 26.86 -5.24
CA ILE A 134 -3.99 27.23 -6.59
C ILE A 134 -5.27 28.09 -6.57
N GLY A 135 -5.78 28.42 -5.36
CA GLY A 135 -6.93 29.26 -5.16
C GLY A 135 -6.62 30.76 -5.35
N LYS A 136 -7.56 31.60 -4.99
CA LYS A 136 -7.41 33.07 -5.03
C LYS A 136 -6.73 33.57 -3.76
N GLY A 137 -5.68 34.37 -3.90
CA GLY A 137 -4.93 34.93 -2.77
C GLY A 137 -3.68 34.12 -2.40
N THR A 138 -3.35 34.02 -1.12
CA THR A 138 -2.18 33.30 -0.60
C THR A 138 -2.60 32.29 0.47
N SER A 139 -1.86 31.21 0.61
CA SER A 139 -2.00 30.28 1.73
C SER A 139 -1.32 30.86 2.98
N ASP A 140 -1.91 30.60 4.15
CA ASP A 140 -1.33 30.92 5.46
C ASP A 140 -0.38 29.85 5.99
N ILE A 141 -0.27 28.71 5.31
CA ILE A 141 0.60 27.59 5.68
C ILE A 141 2.04 27.97 5.33
N ALA A 142 2.95 27.89 6.31
CA ALA A 142 4.33 28.29 6.15
C ALA A 142 5.21 27.11 5.75
N TYR A 143 5.71 27.10 4.52
CA TYR A 143 6.64 26.09 3.98
C TYR A 143 7.43 26.65 2.80
N LYS A 144 8.48 25.91 2.39
CA LYS A 144 9.27 26.22 1.19
C LYS A 144 9.39 24.98 0.30
N PRO A 145 9.67 25.12 -1.00
CA PRO A 145 9.91 23.98 -1.88
C PRO A 145 11.19 23.22 -1.51
N TYR A 146 12.23 23.91 -1.09
CA TYR A 146 13.53 23.39 -0.66
C TYR A 146 14.27 24.41 0.23
N SER A 147 15.34 23.94 0.87
CA SER A 147 16.30 24.76 1.61
C SER A 147 17.71 24.29 1.33
N ILE A 148 18.69 25.21 1.32
CA ILE A 148 20.11 24.89 1.11
C ILE A 148 20.88 25.21 2.40
N VAL A 149 21.65 24.23 2.87
CA VAL A 149 22.55 24.37 4.02
C VAL A 149 24.00 24.29 3.52
N ASP A 150 24.85 25.21 4.02
CA ASP A 150 26.30 25.20 3.74
C ASP A 150 27.04 24.50 4.89
N TYR A 151 27.60 23.37 4.61
CA TYR A 151 28.40 22.57 5.54
C TYR A 151 29.90 22.81 5.27
N GLY A 152 30.40 23.98 5.71
CA GLY A 152 31.80 24.32 5.56
C GLY A 152 32.28 24.43 4.10
N GLY A 153 31.44 24.96 3.21
CA GLY A 153 31.68 25.10 1.78
C GLY A 153 31.07 24.01 0.91
N THR A 154 30.48 22.97 1.51
CA THR A 154 29.68 21.98 0.80
C THR A 154 28.21 22.28 0.97
N LYS A 155 27.56 22.75 -0.09
CA LYS A 155 26.14 23.07 -0.10
C LYS A 155 25.29 21.79 -0.35
N VAL A 156 24.37 21.50 0.55
CA VAL A 156 23.37 20.41 0.42
C VAL A 156 21.98 21.02 0.36
N ALA A 157 21.21 20.68 -0.66
CA ALA A 157 19.81 21.07 -0.75
C ALA A 157 18.92 19.96 -0.16
N PHE A 158 17.94 20.35 0.63
CA PHE A 158 16.86 19.50 1.13
C PHE A 158 15.58 19.86 0.37
N VAL A 159 15.02 18.92 -0.37
CA VAL A 159 13.81 19.11 -1.20
C VAL A 159 12.66 18.31 -0.58
N GLY A 160 11.57 18.98 -0.20
CA GLY A 160 10.38 18.31 0.34
C GLY A 160 9.49 17.76 -0.78
N ILE A 161 8.94 16.56 -0.59
CA ILE A 161 7.99 15.94 -1.53
C ILE A 161 6.84 15.32 -0.73
N THR A 162 5.61 15.77 -0.98
CA THR A 162 4.38 15.29 -0.33
C THR A 162 3.62 14.38 -1.29
N THR A 163 3.08 13.26 -0.80
CA THR A 163 2.31 12.34 -1.64
C THR A 163 1.05 12.98 -2.21
N PRO A 164 0.77 12.85 -3.52
CA PRO A 164 -0.52 13.23 -4.09
C PRO A 164 -1.70 12.44 -3.49
N GLU A 165 -1.46 11.28 -2.90
CA GLU A 165 -2.48 10.51 -2.18
C GLU A 165 -3.09 11.26 -1.00
N SER A 166 -2.49 12.39 -0.57
CA SER A 166 -3.03 13.25 0.49
C SER A 166 -4.47 13.69 0.21
N PHE A 167 -4.91 13.80 -1.04
CA PHE A 167 -6.30 14.07 -1.36
C PHE A 167 -7.24 12.99 -0.85
N GLU A 168 -6.94 11.71 -1.09
CA GLU A 168 -7.81 10.59 -0.70
C GLU A 168 -7.52 10.07 0.71
N LYS A 169 -6.26 10.19 1.19
CA LYS A 169 -5.82 9.63 2.47
C LYS A 169 -6.00 10.57 3.65
N SER A 170 -6.15 11.86 3.41
CA SER A 170 -6.67 12.83 4.37
C SER A 170 -8.15 13.11 4.06
N THR A 171 -8.61 14.33 4.21
CA THR A 171 -10.01 14.70 3.97
C THR A 171 -10.11 15.59 2.73
N PRO A 172 -10.59 15.06 1.56
CA PRO A 172 -10.62 15.82 0.30
C PRO A 172 -11.25 17.21 0.40
N ALA A 173 -12.33 17.34 1.18
CA ALA A 173 -13.02 18.60 1.39
C ALA A 173 -12.15 19.71 2.04
N TYR A 174 -11.05 19.37 2.71
CA TYR A 174 -10.13 20.37 3.27
C TYR A 174 -9.34 21.12 2.19
N PHE A 175 -9.18 20.53 1.03
CA PHE A 175 -8.46 21.11 -0.10
C PHE A 175 -9.37 21.84 -1.10
N GLN A 176 -10.67 21.96 -0.78
CA GLN A 176 -11.70 22.55 -1.65
C GLN A 176 -12.23 23.89 -1.09
N ASP A 177 -12.78 24.72 -1.99
CA ASP A 177 -13.57 25.88 -1.64
C ASP A 177 -15.04 25.49 -1.28
N ASP A 178 -15.85 26.46 -0.86
CA ASP A 178 -17.27 26.25 -0.53
C ASP A 178 -18.11 25.71 -1.70
N ASN A 179 -17.62 25.74 -2.94
CA ASN A 179 -18.27 25.21 -4.13
C ASN A 179 -17.77 23.80 -4.49
N GLY A 180 -16.84 23.24 -3.71
CA GLY A 180 -16.24 21.94 -3.95
C GLY A 180 -15.13 21.92 -5.02
N ASN A 181 -14.60 23.09 -5.42
CA ASN A 181 -13.46 23.16 -6.32
C ASN A 181 -12.17 23.03 -5.54
N PHE A 182 -11.24 22.22 -6.00
CA PHE A 182 -9.92 22.13 -5.37
C PHE A 182 -9.18 23.46 -5.48
N ILE A 183 -8.66 23.94 -4.35
CA ILE A 183 -7.85 25.16 -4.22
C ILE A 183 -6.41 24.86 -3.81
N TYR A 184 -6.07 23.59 -3.69
CA TYR A 184 -4.71 23.07 -3.54
C TYR A 184 -4.44 21.99 -4.57
N SER A 185 -3.16 21.77 -4.90
CA SER A 185 -2.67 20.71 -5.77
C SER A 185 -1.43 20.09 -5.17
N PHE A 186 -1.21 18.80 -5.39
CA PHE A 186 0.02 18.07 -5.07
C PHE A 186 0.78 17.70 -6.35
N SER A 187 0.52 18.37 -7.46
CA SER A 187 1.03 18.06 -8.80
C SER A 187 0.61 16.65 -9.24
N GLU A 188 -0.63 16.31 -8.96
CA GLU A 188 -1.27 15.05 -9.29
C GLU A 188 -1.65 14.97 -10.77
N ASP A 189 -1.54 13.78 -11.37
CA ASP A 189 -2.06 13.40 -12.68
C ASP A 189 -2.14 11.86 -12.80
N LYS A 190 -2.53 11.37 -13.98
CA LYS A 190 -2.79 9.94 -14.20
C LYS A 190 -1.56 9.10 -14.56
N ASP A 191 -0.39 9.69 -14.66
CA ASP A 191 0.85 9.00 -15.06
C ASP A 191 2.09 9.45 -14.27
N GLY A 192 1.92 10.34 -13.28
CA GLY A 192 2.99 10.87 -12.44
C GLY A 192 3.83 11.99 -13.08
N SER A 193 3.57 12.32 -14.36
CA SER A 193 4.41 13.26 -15.10
C SER A 193 4.45 14.67 -14.49
N ALA A 194 3.33 15.14 -13.92
CA ALA A 194 3.25 16.45 -13.25
C ALA A 194 4.11 16.47 -11.97
N LEU A 195 4.07 15.40 -11.17
CA LEU A 195 4.91 15.25 -9.99
C LEU A 195 6.40 15.24 -10.38
N TYR A 196 6.79 14.38 -11.33
CA TYR A 196 8.20 14.27 -11.77
C TYR A 196 8.74 15.60 -12.30
N LYS A 197 7.95 16.30 -13.11
CA LYS A 197 8.31 17.63 -13.63
C LYS A 197 8.50 18.65 -12.53
N THR A 198 7.62 18.64 -11.51
CA THR A 198 7.71 19.58 -10.38
C THR A 198 8.96 19.31 -9.56
N VAL A 199 9.23 18.03 -9.24
CA VAL A 199 10.45 17.62 -8.52
C VAL A 199 11.69 17.99 -9.32
N GLN A 200 11.77 17.65 -10.62
CA GLN A 200 12.90 17.98 -11.46
C GLN A 200 13.17 19.48 -11.51
N THR A 201 12.13 20.29 -11.71
CA THR A 201 12.26 21.75 -11.74
C THR A 201 12.84 22.29 -10.43
N THR A 202 12.46 21.70 -9.29
CA THR A 202 12.97 22.11 -7.97
C THR A 202 14.42 21.68 -7.75
N VAL A 203 14.77 20.46 -8.16
CA VAL A 203 16.14 19.93 -8.12
C VAL A 203 17.07 20.82 -8.97
N ASP A 204 16.64 21.15 -10.20
CA ASP A 204 17.40 22.00 -11.11
C ASP A 204 17.62 23.40 -10.51
N ALA A 205 16.60 23.99 -9.87
CA ALA A 205 16.71 25.28 -9.19
C ALA A 205 17.72 25.22 -8.04
N ALA A 206 17.67 24.20 -7.19
CA ALA A 206 18.60 24.02 -6.09
C ALA A 206 20.05 23.85 -6.58
N LYS A 207 20.27 23.10 -7.66
CA LYS A 207 21.60 22.95 -8.28
C LYS A 207 22.08 24.25 -8.92
N ALA A 208 21.20 25.01 -9.53
CA ALA A 208 21.55 26.33 -10.10
C ALA A 208 21.97 27.32 -9.00
N GLU A 209 21.48 27.21 -7.75
CA GLU A 209 21.92 27.96 -6.58
C GLU A 209 23.21 27.42 -5.95
N GLY A 210 23.81 26.39 -6.56
CA GLY A 210 25.11 25.85 -6.19
C GLY A 210 25.06 24.69 -5.22
N ALA A 211 23.94 24.01 -5.05
CA ALA A 211 23.85 22.75 -4.28
C ALA A 211 24.73 21.68 -4.95
N LYS A 212 25.70 21.15 -4.20
CA LYS A 212 26.53 20.03 -4.62
C LYS A 212 25.75 18.69 -4.52
N TYR A 213 25.00 18.53 -3.44
CA TYR A 213 24.14 17.37 -3.20
C TYR A 213 22.70 17.81 -3.03
N VAL A 214 21.77 16.96 -3.45
CA VAL A 214 20.32 17.12 -3.27
C VAL A 214 19.77 15.91 -2.54
N ILE A 215 19.25 16.14 -1.34
CA ILE A 215 18.58 15.14 -0.51
C ILE A 215 17.09 15.42 -0.55
N ALA A 216 16.31 14.49 -1.09
CA ALA A 216 14.86 14.57 -1.03
C ALA A 216 14.36 14.07 0.35
N ILE A 217 13.49 14.86 0.98
CA ILE A 217 12.73 14.47 2.18
C ILE A 217 11.31 14.21 1.67
N ALA A 218 10.99 12.94 1.50
CA ALA A 218 9.77 12.52 0.80
C ALA A 218 8.79 11.81 1.73
N HIS A 219 7.51 11.89 1.38
CA HIS A 219 6.46 11.09 1.98
C HIS A 219 5.64 10.49 0.84
N LEU A 220 6.18 9.44 0.19
CA LEU A 220 5.62 8.83 -1.03
C LEU A 220 5.37 7.34 -0.87
N GLY A 221 6.26 6.63 -0.18
CA GLY A 221 6.20 5.19 0.01
C GLY A 221 6.59 4.37 -1.22
N MET A 222 6.62 3.04 -1.00
CA MET A 222 6.91 2.04 -2.04
C MET A 222 5.65 1.44 -2.64
N GLU A 223 4.57 1.42 -1.87
CA GLU A 223 3.25 0.94 -2.25
C GLU A 223 2.23 2.03 -1.97
N GLY A 224 1.35 2.30 -2.90
CA GLY A 224 0.35 3.34 -2.78
C GLY A 224 -0.90 3.05 -3.59
N THR A 225 -1.71 4.08 -3.76
CA THR A 225 -2.91 4.05 -4.62
C THR A 225 -2.52 3.76 -6.06
N THR A 226 -1.35 4.27 -6.48
CA THR A 226 -0.81 4.11 -7.85
C THR A 226 0.67 3.80 -7.80
N ASP A 227 1.17 3.08 -8.82
CA ASP A 227 2.59 2.74 -8.93
C ASP A 227 3.45 3.96 -9.38
N TYR A 228 2.85 5.02 -9.91
CA TYR A 228 3.56 6.19 -10.45
C TYR A 228 3.74 7.34 -9.44
N TRP A 229 3.17 7.29 -8.23
CA TRP A 229 3.42 8.26 -7.15
C TRP A 229 4.36 7.73 -6.07
N THR A 230 5.05 6.62 -6.32
CA THR A 230 6.00 6.03 -5.39
C THR A 230 7.36 6.69 -5.44
N SER A 231 8.15 6.53 -4.39
CA SER A 231 9.51 7.05 -4.30
C SER A 231 10.42 6.49 -5.41
N GLU A 232 10.30 5.19 -5.74
CA GLU A 232 11.04 4.61 -6.86
C GLU A 232 10.66 5.24 -8.19
N ALA A 233 9.36 5.45 -8.44
CA ALA A 233 8.90 6.06 -9.68
C ALA A 233 9.43 7.50 -9.83
N VAL A 234 9.46 8.29 -8.75
CA VAL A 234 10.04 9.65 -8.78
C VAL A 234 11.52 9.59 -9.09
N ILE A 235 12.30 8.73 -8.44
CA ILE A 235 13.75 8.58 -8.72
C ILE A 235 13.99 8.16 -10.17
N GLN A 236 13.28 7.14 -10.67
CA GLN A 236 13.45 6.60 -12.02
C GLN A 236 13.09 7.59 -13.13
N ASN A 237 12.27 8.61 -12.82
CA ASN A 237 11.81 9.61 -13.79
C ASN A 237 12.44 11.01 -13.60
N THR A 238 13.37 11.16 -12.65
CA THR A 238 14.10 12.42 -12.39
C THR A 238 15.60 12.20 -12.39
N THR A 239 16.36 13.29 -12.33
CA THR A 239 17.82 13.27 -12.27
C THR A 239 18.32 14.22 -11.18
N GLY A 240 19.52 13.98 -10.69
CA GLY A 240 20.20 14.90 -9.82
C GLY A 240 19.80 14.86 -8.35
N ILE A 241 18.93 13.94 -7.93
CA ILE A 241 18.73 13.56 -6.51
C ILE A 241 19.84 12.57 -6.15
N ASP A 242 20.54 12.83 -5.05
CA ASP A 242 21.65 11.99 -4.58
C ASP A 242 21.19 10.97 -3.52
N ALA A 243 20.20 11.34 -2.72
CA ALA A 243 19.50 10.41 -1.81
C ALA A 243 18.05 10.87 -1.59
N MET A 244 17.16 9.92 -1.26
CA MET A 244 15.78 10.16 -0.86
C MET A 244 15.49 9.45 0.46
N LEU A 245 15.06 10.23 1.45
CA LEU A 245 14.59 9.79 2.76
C LEU A 245 13.06 9.82 2.71
N ASP A 246 12.41 8.69 3.00
CA ASP A 246 11.00 8.46 2.67
C ASP A 246 10.14 8.09 3.87
N GLY A 247 8.83 8.09 3.70
CA GLY A 247 7.80 7.69 4.64
C GLY A 247 6.61 7.03 3.95
N HIS A 248 5.41 7.10 4.56
CA HIS A 248 4.09 6.70 4.05
C HIS A 248 3.75 5.22 4.10
N SER A 249 4.60 4.33 3.60
CA SER A 249 4.30 2.88 3.55
C SER A 249 4.62 2.13 4.85
N HIS A 250 5.25 2.78 5.84
CA HIS A 250 5.64 2.21 7.14
C HIS A 250 6.63 1.04 7.04
N GLU A 251 7.38 0.96 5.97
CA GLU A 251 8.34 -0.11 5.71
C GLU A 251 9.74 0.25 6.26
N GLU A 252 10.58 -0.75 6.36
CA GLU A 252 11.99 -0.60 6.73
C GLU A 252 12.86 -1.01 5.55
N TYR A 253 13.56 -0.05 4.95
CA TYR A 253 14.51 -0.34 3.89
C TYR A 253 15.62 0.71 3.78
N SER A 254 16.77 0.24 3.31
CA SER A 254 17.84 1.05 2.78
C SER A 254 18.37 0.35 1.53
N LYS A 255 18.16 0.97 0.36
CA LYS A 255 18.49 0.38 -0.94
C LYS A 255 18.97 1.42 -1.93
N THR A 256 19.47 0.97 -3.05
CA THR A 256 19.86 1.83 -4.17
C THR A 256 18.86 1.68 -5.31
N VAL A 257 18.41 2.80 -5.86
CA VAL A 257 17.54 2.88 -7.03
C VAL A 257 18.26 3.65 -8.12
N THR A 258 18.19 3.17 -9.36
CA THR A 258 18.82 3.85 -10.51
C THR A 258 17.90 4.93 -11.04
N ASN A 259 18.41 6.16 -11.19
CA ASN A 259 17.68 7.29 -11.73
C ASN A 259 17.58 7.24 -13.27
N LYS A 260 16.93 8.24 -13.86
CA LYS A 260 16.72 8.35 -15.31
C LYS A 260 18.02 8.38 -16.13
N ASP A 261 19.11 8.90 -15.59
CA ASP A 261 20.41 9.03 -16.26
C ASP A 261 21.34 7.83 -15.98
N GLY A 262 20.93 6.89 -15.14
CA GLY A 262 21.69 5.70 -14.76
C GLY A 262 22.52 5.85 -13.48
N ASP A 263 22.38 6.98 -12.73
CA ASP A 263 23.06 7.18 -11.46
C ASP A 263 22.35 6.46 -10.31
N ASN A 264 23.12 6.07 -9.32
CA ASN A 264 22.62 5.40 -8.13
C ASN A 264 22.15 6.42 -7.09
N VAL A 265 20.90 6.29 -6.65
CA VAL A 265 20.27 7.11 -5.59
C VAL A 265 20.01 6.22 -4.38
N VAL A 266 20.45 6.65 -3.20
CA VAL A 266 20.12 5.96 -1.94
C VAL A 266 18.67 6.27 -1.58
N LEU A 267 17.86 5.23 -1.33
CA LEU A 267 16.48 5.33 -0.88
C LEU A 267 16.32 4.62 0.47
N ALA A 268 15.83 5.34 1.50
CA ALA A 268 15.72 4.80 2.84
C ALA A 268 14.42 5.21 3.54
N GLN A 269 13.85 4.28 4.33
CA GLN A 269 12.68 4.49 5.21
C GLN A 269 12.87 3.73 6.51
N THR A 270 12.48 4.32 7.66
CA THR A 270 12.84 3.84 9.00
C THR A 270 11.75 3.03 9.70
N LYS A 271 10.73 2.56 8.98
CA LYS A 271 9.53 1.94 9.51
C LYS A 271 8.55 2.99 10.07
N THR A 272 7.98 2.78 11.25
CA THR A 272 7.01 3.68 11.89
C THR A 272 7.28 3.74 13.39
N LYS A 273 6.75 4.78 14.08
CA LYS A 273 6.78 4.90 15.56
C LYS A 273 8.18 4.78 16.13
N LEU A 274 9.15 5.42 15.50
CA LEU A 274 10.55 5.44 15.92
C LEU A 274 11.13 4.03 16.16
N ALA A 275 10.67 3.02 15.43
CA ALA A 275 11.25 1.67 15.49
C ALA A 275 12.75 1.71 15.16
N ASN A 276 13.13 2.56 14.22
CA ASN A 276 14.51 2.90 13.89
C ASN A 276 14.67 4.43 13.73
N LEU A 277 15.92 4.88 13.84
CA LEU A 277 16.39 6.18 13.38
C LEU A 277 17.29 5.95 12.18
N GLY A 278 17.04 6.62 11.08
CA GLY A 278 17.88 6.55 9.90
C GLY A 278 19.06 7.50 10.01
N LYS A 279 20.22 7.07 9.51
CA LYS A 279 21.43 7.88 9.43
C LYS A 279 22.00 7.81 8.02
N LEU A 280 21.92 8.92 7.30
CA LEU A 280 22.60 9.11 6.03
C LEU A 280 23.92 9.84 6.30
N THR A 281 25.01 9.37 5.73
CA THR A 281 26.33 10.01 5.84
C THR A 281 26.84 10.35 4.46
N ILE A 282 27.18 11.64 4.25
CA ILE A 282 27.96 12.10 3.10
C ILE A 282 29.38 12.29 3.60
N SER A 283 30.26 11.35 3.26
CA SER A 283 31.66 11.40 3.67
C SER A 283 32.46 12.45 2.90
N SER A 284 33.58 12.84 3.45
CA SER A 284 34.46 13.88 2.86
C SER A 284 34.98 13.53 1.46
N ASP A 285 35.03 12.24 1.08
CA ASP A 285 35.33 11.77 -0.26
C ASP A 285 34.11 11.75 -1.20
N GLY A 286 32.93 12.12 -0.69
CA GLY A 286 31.68 12.24 -1.45
C GLY A 286 30.86 10.96 -1.52
N LYS A 287 31.23 9.90 -0.80
CA LYS A 287 30.43 8.66 -0.74
C LYS A 287 29.20 8.89 0.16
N ILE A 288 28.04 8.45 -0.31
CA ILE A 288 26.77 8.48 0.44
C ILE A 288 26.46 7.07 0.92
N THR A 289 26.22 6.94 2.22
CA THR A 289 25.84 5.68 2.86
C THR A 289 24.65 5.90 3.78
N SER A 290 23.81 4.88 3.95
CA SER A 290 22.66 4.90 4.85
C SER A 290 22.70 3.68 5.77
N GLU A 291 22.38 3.87 7.04
CA GLU A 291 22.26 2.85 8.05
C GLU A 291 21.03 3.08 8.93
N MET A 292 20.50 2.01 9.52
CA MET A 292 19.37 2.05 10.45
C MET A 292 19.86 1.79 11.86
N ILE A 293 19.49 2.67 12.79
CA ILE A 293 19.80 2.57 14.21
C ILE A 293 18.53 2.07 14.91
N SER A 294 18.50 0.81 15.31
CA SER A 294 17.32 0.25 15.93
C SER A 294 17.20 0.58 17.42
N ALA A 295 15.99 0.55 17.93
CA ALA A 295 15.74 0.70 19.37
C ALA A 295 16.40 -0.41 20.23
N LYS A 296 16.82 -1.53 19.62
CA LYS A 296 17.55 -2.62 20.30
C LYS A 296 19.04 -2.31 20.41
N ASP A 297 19.59 -1.59 19.44
CA ASP A 297 21.02 -1.30 19.35
C ASP A 297 21.38 -0.01 20.09
N TYR A 298 20.41 0.92 20.23
CA TYR A 298 20.60 2.20 20.92
C TYR A 298 19.51 2.42 21.97
N THR A 299 19.87 2.38 23.25
CA THR A 299 18.94 2.45 24.38
C THR A 299 19.09 3.73 25.23
N THR A 300 20.11 4.54 24.96
CA THR A 300 20.33 5.82 25.67
C THR A 300 19.16 6.77 25.40
N LYS A 301 18.76 7.48 26.45
CA LYS A 301 17.67 8.48 26.41
C LYS A 301 18.20 9.81 26.93
N ASP A 302 17.81 10.89 26.27
CA ASP A 302 18.02 12.24 26.77
C ASP A 302 17.08 12.49 27.96
N GLU A 303 17.64 12.91 29.09
CA GLU A 303 16.89 13.10 30.33
C GLU A 303 15.94 14.31 30.23
N HIS A 304 16.39 15.41 29.63
CA HIS A 304 15.59 16.62 29.45
C HIS A 304 14.36 16.35 28.58
N ILE A 305 14.53 15.68 27.43
CA ILE A 305 13.42 15.32 26.54
C ILE A 305 12.48 14.32 27.22
N THR A 306 13.01 13.37 28.01
CA THR A 306 12.19 12.43 28.79
C THR A 306 11.32 13.18 29.79
N GLU A 307 11.86 14.13 30.54
CA GLU A 307 11.11 14.95 31.50
C GLU A 307 10.09 15.85 30.79
N PHE A 308 10.46 16.45 29.66
CA PHE A 308 9.58 17.31 28.87
C PHE A 308 8.33 16.54 28.39
N ILE A 309 8.52 15.35 27.81
CA ILE A 309 7.42 14.47 27.36
C ILE A 309 6.57 14.03 28.56
N THR A 310 7.18 13.64 29.68
CA THR A 310 6.47 13.25 30.90
C THR A 310 5.59 14.38 31.39
N GLY A 311 6.09 15.62 31.44
CA GLY A 311 5.33 16.79 31.85
C GLY A 311 4.12 17.10 30.93
N ILE A 312 4.16 16.67 29.66
CA ILE A 312 3.02 16.75 28.75
C ILE A 312 2.03 15.61 29.05
N THR A 313 2.51 14.37 29.11
CA THR A 313 1.64 13.18 29.22
C THR A 313 0.95 13.07 30.57
N ASP A 314 1.56 13.55 31.64
CA ASP A 314 0.98 13.55 33.00
C ASP A 314 -0.29 14.39 33.11
N LYS A 315 -0.46 15.39 32.24
CA LYS A 315 -1.65 16.26 32.25
C LYS A 315 -2.97 15.52 31.99
N PHE A 316 -2.91 14.39 31.30
CA PHE A 316 -4.09 13.61 30.89
C PHE A 316 -3.98 12.11 31.22
N SER A 317 -2.87 11.67 31.81
CA SER A 317 -2.62 10.26 32.11
C SER A 317 -3.70 9.61 32.98
N ALA A 318 -4.18 10.32 33.99
CA ALA A 318 -5.22 9.84 34.90
C ALA A 318 -6.56 9.62 34.18
N GLU A 319 -6.92 10.48 33.23
CA GLU A 319 -8.13 10.33 32.43
C GLU A 319 -8.00 9.15 31.46
N LEU A 320 -6.87 9.04 30.78
CA LEU A 320 -6.62 7.93 29.85
C LEU A 320 -6.57 6.57 30.55
N ALA A 321 -6.12 6.49 31.80
CA ALA A 321 -6.09 5.28 32.60
C ALA A 321 -7.46 4.84 33.13
N LYS A 322 -8.51 5.66 33.00
CA LYS A 322 -9.85 5.31 33.45
C LYS A 322 -10.37 4.06 32.73
N VAL A 323 -10.68 3.03 33.50
CA VAL A 323 -11.31 1.79 32.98
C VAL A 323 -12.75 2.11 32.57
N VAL A 324 -13.08 1.78 31.33
CA VAL A 324 -14.38 2.09 30.70
C VAL A 324 -15.12 0.83 30.22
N GLY A 325 -14.52 -0.35 30.38
CA GLY A 325 -15.11 -1.63 30.01
C GLY A 325 -14.11 -2.75 30.16
N LYS A 326 -14.47 -3.93 29.69
CA LYS A 326 -13.55 -5.08 29.55
C LYS A 326 -13.76 -5.80 28.23
N SER A 327 -12.76 -6.56 27.80
CA SER A 327 -12.90 -7.55 26.73
C SER A 327 -12.58 -8.92 27.24
N GLU A 328 -13.41 -9.92 26.91
CA GLU A 328 -13.17 -11.33 27.26
C GLU A 328 -12.30 -12.02 26.18
N VAL A 329 -12.10 -11.35 25.05
CA VAL A 329 -11.40 -11.87 23.87
C VAL A 329 -10.41 -10.84 23.32
N ASP A 330 -9.38 -11.30 22.60
CA ASP A 330 -8.50 -10.42 21.83
C ASP A 330 -9.16 -10.01 20.51
N LEU A 331 -9.10 -8.72 20.19
CA LEU A 331 -9.52 -8.19 18.89
C LEU A 331 -8.31 -7.61 18.15
N PRO A 332 -7.58 -8.43 17.39
CA PRO A 332 -6.40 -7.99 16.69
C PRO A 332 -6.74 -7.09 15.50
N ASP A 333 -5.87 -6.12 15.22
CA ASP A 333 -5.86 -5.31 14.01
C ASP A 333 -4.93 -5.90 12.93
N SER A 334 -3.95 -6.71 13.34
CA SER A 334 -2.89 -7.29 12.52
C SER A 334 -2.71 -8.79 12.81
N ASP A 335 -2.04 -9.50 11.92
CA ASP A 335 -1.63 -10.89 12.13
C ASP A 335 -0.33 -10.97 12.96
N GLU A 336 0.15 -12.19 13.21
CA GLU A 336 1.37 -12.47 13.98
C GLU A 336 2.66 -11.92 13.33
N ASN A 337 2.60 -11.60 12.01
CA ASN A 337 3.70 -11.02 11.25
C ASN A 337 3.60 -9.49 11.15
N GLY A 338 2.57 -8.89 11.76
CA GLY A 338 2.33 -7.45 11.74
C GLY A 338 1.61 -6.94 10.48
N LYS A 339 1.08 -7.81 9.63
CA LYS A 339 0.24 -7.43 8.50
C LYS A 339 -1.12 -6.97 9.00
N ARG A 340 -1.54 -5.78 8.59
CA ARG A 340 -2.78 -5.14 9.05
C ARG A 340 -4.02 -5.80 8.44
N LEU A 341 -4.61 -6.75 9.13
CA LEU A 341 -5.80 -7.50 8.69
C LEU A 341 -7.02 -6.60 8.48
N VAL A 342 -7.18 -5.55 9.29
CA VAL A 342 -8.30 -4.59 9.18
C VAL A 342 -8.37 -3.89 7.82
N ARG A 343 -7.26 -3.90 7.05
CA ARG A 343 -7.16 -3.22 5.74
C ARG A 343 -7.39 -4.12 4.53
N ASN A 344 -7.58 -5.42 4.75
CA ASN A 344 -7.84 -6.36 3.64
C ASN A 344 -8.71 -7.56 4.02
N SER A 345 -9.11 -7.67 5.28
CA SER A 345 -9.86 -8.84 5.73
C SER A 345 -10.97 -8.45 6.71
N GLU A 346 -12.00 -9.27 6.81
CA GLU A 346 -12.96 -9.18 7.89
C GLU A 346 -12.27 -9.51 9.21
N THR A 347 -12.41 -8.65 10.20
CA THR A 347 -11.86 -8.84 11.55
C THR A 347 -12.95 -8.69 12.62
N ALA A 348 -12.74 -9.30 13.78
CA ALA A 348 -13.64 -9.13 14.92
C ALA A 348 -13.68 -7.66 15.39
N LEU A 349 -12.54 -6.96 15.39
CA LEU A 349 -12.45 -5.53 15.70
C LEU A 349 -13.27 -4.69 14.72
N GLY A 350 -13.14 -4.96 13.41
CA GLY A 350 -13.93 -4.29 12.39
C GLY A 350 -15.43 -4.57 12.51
N ASN A 351 -15.80 -5.81 12.86
CA ASN A 351 -17.19 -6.17 13.11
C ASN A 351 -17.77 -5.43 14.31
N LEU A 352 -17.03 -5.33 15.42
CA LEU A 352 -17.42 -4.54 16.59
C LEU A 352 -17.67 -3.07 16.22
N ALA A 353 -16.74 -2.45 15.50
CA ALA A 353 -16.86 -1.05 15.09
C ALA A 353 -18.07 -0.82 14.17
N ALA A 354 -18.25 -1.64 13.13
CA ALA A 354 -19.39 -1.52 12.22
C ALA A 354 -20.74 -1.78 12.93
N ASP A 355 -20.79 -2.72 13.89
CA ASP A 355 -21.98 -2.98 14.71
C ASP A 355 -22.32 -1.75 15.59
N ALA A 356 -21.32 -1.14 16.20
CA ALA A 356 -21.52 0.05 17.01
C ALA A 356 -22.16 1.17 16.18
N PHE A 357 -21.64 1.49 15.00
CA PHE A 357 -22.24 2.51 14.14
C PHE A 357 -23.65 2.12 13.67
N ARG A 358 -23.88 0.88 13.25
CA ARG A 358 -25.21 0.44 12.84
C ARG A 358 -26.24 0.56 13.96
N ILE A 359 -25.89 0.05 15.15
CA ILE A 359 -26.83 -0.07 16.27
C ILE A 359 -27.05 1.28 16.98
N MET A 360 -25.98 2.03 17.25
CA MET A 360 -26.08 3.30 17.96
C MET A 360 -26.75 4.38 17.12
N MET A 361 -26.64 4.30 15.79
CA MET A 361 -27.31 5.23 14.87
C MET A 361 -28.65 4.71 14.35
N ASP A 362 -29.11 3.52 14.80
CA ASP A 362 -30.30 2.86 14.28
C ASP A 362 -30.35 2.82 12.75
N ALA A 363 -29.23 2.46 12.11
CA ALA A 363 -29.12 2.34 10.68
C ALA A 363 -29.41 0.89 10.20
N ASP A 364 -29.75 0.72 8.93
CA ASP A 364 -29.89 -0.61 8.32
C ASP A 364 -28.51 -1.25 8.15
N ILE A 365 -27.52 -0.44 7.82
CA ILE A 365 -26.15 -0.83 7.51
C ILE A 365 -25.19 0.04 8.33
N GLY A 366 -24.15 -0.59 8.88
CA GLY A 366 -23.04 0.10 9.52
C GLY A 366 -21.75 -0.17 8.78
N ILE A 367 -20.87 0.81 8.66
CA ILE A 367 -19.55 0.68 8.06
C ILE A 367 -18.47 1.30 8.94
N MET A 368 -17.25 0.75 8.82
CA MET A 368 -16.01 1.32 9.32
C MET A 368 -14.88 1.01 8.34
N ASN A 369 -14.13 2.02 7.92
CA ASN A 369 -12.97 1.83 7.04
C ASN A 369 -11.77 1.28 7.81
N GLY A 370 -10.97 0.43 7.18
CA GLY A 370 -9.81 -0.23 7.79
C GLY A 370 -8.73 0.76 8.25
N GLY A 371 -8.61 1.90 7.56
CA GLY A 371 -7.72 3.00 7.94
C GLY A 371 -8.10 3.68 9.26
N GLY A 372 -9.36 3.59 9.65
CA GLY A 372 -9.89 4.12 10.91
C GLY A 372 -9.52 3.31 12.15
N LEU A 373 -9.05 2.06 11.99
CA LEU A 373 -8.70 1.13 13.06
C LEU A 373 -7.17 1.06 13.20
N ARG A 374 -6.61 1.56 14.32
CA ARG A 374 -5.17 1.82 14.43
C ARG A 374 -4.42 0.97 15.47
N ALA A 375 -5.14 0.20 16.29
CA ALA A 375 -4.57 -0.69 17.29
C ALA A 375 -5.55 -1.82 17.64
N ALA A 376 -5.04 -2.90 18.22
CA ALA A 376 -5.83 -3.99 18.77
C ALA A 376 -6.53 -3.58 20.10
N ILE A 377 -7.61 -4.29 20.45
CA ILE A 377 -8.15 -4.32 21.81
C ILE A 377 -7.80 -5.68 22.43
N PRO A 378 -6.84 -5.73 23.38
CA PRO A 378 -6.49 -6.99 24.04
C PRO A 378 -7.60 -7.43 25.02
N ALA A 379 -7.64 -8.72 25.34
CA ALA A 379 -8.45 -9.24 26.44
C ALA A 379 -8.01 -8.59 27.77
N GLY A 380 -8.97 -8.27 28.65
CA GLY A 380 -8.75 -7.59 29.91
C GLY A 380 -9.51 -6.28 30.05
N GLU A 381 -9.00 -5.38 30.88
CA GLU A 381 -9.59 -4.05 31.08
C GLU A 381 -9.40 -3.17 29.86
N ILE A 382 -10.46 -2.48 29.45
CA ILE A 382 -10.42 -1.47 28.40
C ILE A 382 -10.38 -0.10 29.07
N THR A 383 -9.29 0.65 28.85
CA THR A 383 -9.19 2.02 29.33
C THR A 383 -9.66 3.01 28.23
N LEU A 384 -9.94 4.26 28.63
CA LEU A 384 -10.22 5.32 27.68
C LEU A 384 -9.04 5.51 26.70
N GLY A 385 -7.81 5.38 27.20
CA GLY A 385 -6.58 5.41 26.39
C GLY A 385 -6.50 4.27 25.35
N THR A 386 -7.01 3.08 25.68
CA THR A 386 -7.13 1.97 24.74
C THR A 386 -8.04 2.36 23.57
N LEU A 387 -9.24 2.91 23.85
CA LEU A 387 -10.17 3.33 22.80
C LEU A 387 -9.60 4.45 21.92
N PHE A 388 -8.90 5.44 22.50
CA PHE A 388 -8.25 6.49 21.71
C PHE A 388 -7.07 6.00 20.86
N LYS A 389 -6.37 4.91 21.26
CA LYS A 389 -5.37 4.28 20.40
C LYS A 389 -6.00 3.57 19.20
N VAL A 390 -7.15 2.94 19.41
CA VAL A 390 -7.89 2.23 18.35
C VAL A 390 -8.55 3.21 17.40
N PHE A 391 -9.17 4.30 17.90
CA PHE A 391 -9.95 5.30 17.18
C PHE A 391 -9.41 6.71 17.43
N PRO A 392 -8.25 7.07 16.86
CA PRO A 392 -7.53 8.30 17.23
C PRO A 392 -7.93 9.55 16.44
N TRP A 393 -8.89 9.46 15.51
CA TRP A 393 -9.15 10.51 14.54
C TRP A 393 -10.08 11.61 15.04
N GLY A 394 -10.96 11.28 15.98
CA GLY A 394 -11.98 12.20 16.45
C GLY A 394 -13.12 12.43 15.45
N ASN A 395 -13.28 11.55 14.45
CA ASN A 395 -14.38 11.60 13.50
C ASN A 395 -15.73 11.62 14.19
N LEU A 396 -16.72 12.25 13.54
CA LEU A 396 -18.09 12.29 14.03
C LEU A 396 -18.95 11.21 13.37
N PRO A 397 -19.90 10.60 14.10
CA PRO A 397 -20.84 9.66 13.51
C PRO A 397 -21.73 10.38 12.49
N CYS A 398 -21.95 9.73 11.37
CA CYS A 398 -22.80 10.22 10.30
C CYS A 398 -23.80 9.15 9.86
N LYS A 399 -25.05 9.55 9.61
CA LYS A 399 -26.09 8.69 9.05
C LYS A 399 -26.66 9.31 7.80
N VAL A 400 -26.73 8.52 6.71
CA VAL A 400 -27.25 8.97 5.42
C VAL A 400 -28.29 8.01 4.87
N ALA A 401 -29.12 8.50 3.96
CA ALA A 401 -30.05 7.69 3.17
C ALA A 401 -29.51 7.53 1.75
N VAL A 402 -29.23 6.29 1.34
CA VAL A 402 -28.58 5.96 0.07
C VAL A 402 -29.32 4.83 -0.67
N THR A 403 -29.17 4.78 -1.97
CA THR A 403 -29.72 3.68 -2.78
C THR A 403 -28.90 2.39 -2.62
N GLY A 404 -29.51 1.24 -2.91
CA GLY A 404 -28.75 -0.02 -2.96
C GLY A 404 -27.67 0.01 -4.05
N GLN A 405 -27.83 0.80 -5.12
CA GLN A 405 -26.76 1.01 -6.11
C GLN A 405 -25.56 1.70 -5.50
N THR A 406 -25.75 2.76 -4.74
CA THR A 406 -24.68 3.46 -4.01
C THR A 406 -23.92 2.51 -3.06
N ILE A 407 -24.65 1.57 -2.40
CA ILE A 407 -24.02 0.56 -1.55
C ILE A 407 -23.16 -0.39 -2.37
N LEU A 408 -23.60 -0.83 -3.56
CA LEU A 408 -22.79 -1.67 -4.44
C LEU A 408 -21.53 -0.95 -4.90
N ASP A 409 -21.62 0.35 -5.22
CA ASP A 409 -20.48 1.18 -5.65
C ASP A 409 -19.48 1.36 -4.49
N MET A 410 -19.98 1.61 -3.29
CA MET A 410 -19.19 1.70 -2.07
C MET A 410 -18.41 0.41 -1.78
N LEU A 411 -19.06 -0.75 -1.82
CA LEU A 411 -18.41 -2.04 -1.57
C LEU A 411 -17.36 -2.37 -2.64
N GLU A 412 -17.64 -2.02 -3.90
CA GLU A 412 -16.71 -2.25 -5.01
C GLU A 412 -15.43 -1.41 -4.85
N LEU A 413 -15.57 -0.12 -4.47
CA LEU A 413 -14.41 0.74 -4.18
C LEU A 413 -13.60 0.20 -3.00
N GLY A 414 -14.26 -0.13 -1.88
CA GLY A 414 -13.60 -0.67 -0.70
C GLY A 414 -12.84 -1.97 -0.97
N ALA A 415 -13.36 -2.83 -1.84
CA ALA A 415 -12.74 -4.11 -2.22
C ALA A 415 -11.71 -3.98 -3.36
N SER A 416 -11.55 -2.81 -3.99
CA SER A 416 -10.81 -2.64 -5.25
C SER A 416 -9.36 -3.12 -5.20
N LYS A 417 -8.67 -2.95 -4.07
CA LYS A 417 -7.26 -3.31 -3.90
C LYS A 417 -7.02 -4.71 -3.31
N TYR A 418 -8.09 -5.41 -2.86
CA TYR A 418 -7.93 -6.75 -2.30
C TYR A 418 -7.16 -7.70 -3.26
N PRO A 419 -6.16 -8.49 -2.81
CA PRO A 419 -5.78 -8.79 -1.42
C PRO A 419 -4.75 -7.83 -0.80
N LYS A 420 -4.32 -6.78 -1.49
CA LYS A 420 -3.41 -5.76 -0.94
C LYS A 420 -4.13 -4.96 0.16
N GLU A 421 -3.35 -4.35 1.05
CA GLU A 421 -3.89 -3.44 2.06
C GLU A 421 -4.53 -2.20 1.43
N ASN A 422 -5.67 -1.77 1.99
CA ASN A 422 -6.38 -0.56 1.59
C ASN A 422 -7.03 0.09 2.82
N GLY A 423 -6.71 1.35 3.10
CA GLY A 423 -7.37 2.13 4.14
C GLY A 423 -8.89 2.17 3.98
N GLY A 424 -9.35 2.25 2.74
CA GLY A 424 -10.77 2.22 2.39
C GLY A 424 -11.44 0.83 2.40
N PHE A 425 -10.76 -0.25 2.78
CA PHE A 425 -11.41 -1.55 2.97
C PHE A 425 -12.47 -1.46 4.08
N LEU A 426 -13.70 -1.89 3.79
CA LEU A 426 -14.82 -1.68 4.70
C LEU A 426 -15.15 -2.91 5.53
N SER A 427 -15.08 -2.77 6.85
CA SER A 427 -15.83 -3.61 7.79
C SER A 427 -17.30 -3.22 7.74
N VAL A 428 -18.21 -4.20 7.75
CA VAL A 428 -19.64 -3.97 7.54
C VAL A 428 -20.50 -4.62 8.63
N SER A 429 -21.65 -4.03 8.87
CA SER A 429 -22.73 -4.58 9.71
C SER A 429 -24.07 -4.48 8.99
N GLY A 430 -24.92 -5.50 9.15
CA GLY A 430 -26.19 -5.57 8.42
C GLY A 430 -26.03 -5.92 6.94
N LEU A 431 -24.81 -6.24 6.49
CA LEU A 431 -24.48 -6.68 5.13
C LEU A 431 -23.74 -8.03 5.15
N LYS A 432 -23.92 -8.79 4.08
CA LYS A 432 -23.07 -9.92 3.68
C LYS A 432 -22.76 -9.83 2.19
N TYR A 433 -21.52 -10.15 1.80
CA TYR A 433 -21.13 -10.14 0.39
C TYR A 433 -19.92 -11.04 0.12
N THR A 434 -19.63 -11.25 -1.16
CA THR A 434 -18.49 -12.04 -1.63
C THR A 434 -17.56 -11.18 -2.46
N ILE A 435 -16.25 -11.26 -2.22
CA ILE A 435 -15.21 -10.67 -3.06
C ILE A 435 -14.63 -11.74 -3.98
N ALA A 436 -14.86 -11.62 -5.29
CA ALA A 436 -14.26 -12.45 -6.33
C ALA A 436 -12.94 -11.84 -6.76
N TYR A 437 -11.84 -12.15 -6.05
CA TYR A 437 -10.57 -11.43 -6.19
C TYR A 437 -9.79 -11.75 -7.48
N GLY A 438 -10.16 -12.76 -8.24
CA GLY A 438 -9.64 -13.03 -9.57
C GLY A 438 -10.24 -12.11 -10.66
N VAL A 439 -11.29 -11.35 -10.33
CA VAL A 439 -11.86 -10.32 -11.19
C VAL A 439 -11.04 -9.04 -11.04
N ALA A 440 -10.55 -8.52 -12.16
CA ALA A 440 -9.80 -7.26 -12.14
C ALA A 440 -10.68 -6.10 -11.64
N PRO A 441 -10.17 -5.20 -10.81
CA PRO A 441 -10.92 -4.01 -10.40
C PRO A 441 -11.23 -3.15 -11.62
N SER A 442 -12.46 -2.63 -11.66
CA SER A 442 -12.97 -1.82 -12.79
C SER A 442 -13.45 -0.43 -12.33
N ILE A 443 -12.86 0.09 -11.25
CA ILE A 443 -13.12 1.43 -10.72
C ILE A 443 -12.45 2.47 -11.61
N GLU A 444 -13.23 3.50 -12.02
CA GLU A 444 -12.68 4.74 -12.54
C GLU A 444 -12.71 5.81 -11.45
N THR A 445 -11.61 6.55 -11.30
CA THR A 445 -11.45 7.65 -10.36
C THR A 445 -11.07 8.94 -11.09
N THR A 446 -11.24 10.09 -10.42
CA THR A 446 -10.64 11.37 -10.82
C THR A 446 -9.12 11.35 -10.60
N ASP A 447 -8.43 12.42 -11.01
CA ASP A 447 -6.99 12.59 -10.74
C ASP A 447 -6.71 12.77 -9.23
N GLN A 448 -7.72 13.15 -8.44
CA GLN A 448 -7.68 13.28 -7.00
C GLN A 448 -8.10 12.01 -6.26
N GLY A 449 -8.29 10.88 -6.97
CA GLY A 449 -8.67 9.59 -6.38
C GLY A 449 -10.17 9.43 -6.06
N GLU A 450 -11.02 10.43 -6.35
CA GLU A 450 -12.47 10.35 -6.09
C GLU A 450 -13.14 9.34 -7.03
N PHE A 451 -14.04 8.52 -6.49
CA PHE A 451 -14.82 7.56 -7.28
C PHE A 451 -15.66 8.25 -8.35
N VAL A 452 -15.61 7.74 -9.57
CA VAL A 452 -16.45 8.20 -10.70
C VAL A 452 -17.52 7.15 -11.01
N LYS A 453 -17.12 5.92 -11.30
CA LYS A 453 -18.04 4.81 -11.65
C LYS A 453 -17.31 3.46 -11.62
N VAL A 454 -18.10 2.40 -11.73
CA VAL A 454 -17.63 1.06 -12.09
C VAL A 454 -17.80 0.87 -13.59
N ALA A 455 -16.70 0.75 -14.34
CA ALA A 455 -16.70 0.70 -15.80
C ALA A 455 -16.87 -0.71 -16.39
N GLY A 456 -16.69 -1.76 -15.58
CA GLY A 456 -16.69 -3.14 -16.04
C GLY A 456 -17.40 -4.09 -15.09
N ALA A 457 -16.91 -5.32 -15.04
CA ALA A 457 -17.42 -6.35 -14.12
C ALA A 457 -17.10 -6.00 -12.67
N ARG A 458 -18.06 -6.22 -11.78
CA ARG A 458 -17.87 -6.06 -10.34
C ARG A 458 -17.20 -7.30 -9.75
N ARG A 459 -16.23 -7.10 -8.87
CA ARG A 459 -15.66 -8.16 -8.04
C ARG A 459 -16.49 -8.44 -6.77
N VAL A 460 -17.30 -7.46 -6.34
CA VAL A 460 -18.25 -7.65 -5.24
C VAL A 460 -19.54 -8.27 -5.76
N THR A 461 -19.90 -9.43 -5.22
CA THR A 461 -21.06 -10.24 -5.63
C THR A 461 -21.85 -10.74 -4.41
N ASN A 462 -23.01 -11.33 -4.64
CA ASN A 462 -23.86 -11.93 -3.60
C ASN A 462 -24.18 -10.99 -2.43
N VAL A 463 -24.37 -9.70 -2.71
CA VAL A 463 -24.65 -8.71 -1.68
C VAL A 463 -26.04 -8.91 -1.10
N GLN A 464 -26.11 -9.09 0.21
CA GLN A 464 -27.35 -9.28 0.96
C GLN A 464 -27.41 -8.27 2.12
N VAL A 465 -28.61 -7.78 2.41
CA VAL A 465 -28.89 -6.83 3.49
C VAL A 465 -29.80 -7.50 4.52
N LEU A 466 -29.51 -7.29 5.80
CA LEU A 466 -30.32 -7.76 6.92
C LEU A 466 -31.68 -7.07 6.91
N ASN A 467 -32.76 -7.83 6.77
CA ASN A 467 -34.11 -7.33 6.98
C ASN A 467 -34.40 -7.31 8.49
N LYS A 468 -34.46 -6.10 9.08
CA LYS A 468 -34.68 -5.93 10.52
C LYS A 468 -35.99 -6.58 11.03
N ALA A 469 -37.02 -6.65 10.18
CA ALA A 469 -38.31 -7.20 10.57
C ALA A 469 -38.31 -8.73 10.62
N THR A 470 -37.55 -9.39 9.76
CA THR A 470 -37.53 -10.85 9.63
C THR A 470 -36.29 -11.49 10.26
N GLY A 471 -35.25 -10.70 10.53
CA GLY A 471 -33.94 -11.19 10.96
C GLY A 471 -33.17 -11.96 9.89
N LYS A 472 -33.61 -11.95 8.62
CA LYS A 472 -32.98 -12.70 7.53
C LYS A 472 -32.23 -11.78 6.58
N TYR A 473 -31.16 -12.31 5.99
CA TYR A 473 -30.43 -11.64 4.91
C TYR A 473 -31.17 -11.85 3.58
N GLU A 474 -31.40 -10.77 2.86
CA GLU A 474 -32.11 -10.75 1.58
C GLU A 474 -31.23 -10.09 0.52
N PRO A 475 -31.30 -10.52 -0.77
CA PRO A 475 -30.53 -9.86 -1.83
C PRO A 475 -30.79 -8.35 -1.86
N ILE A 476 -29.71 -7.57 -2.07
CA ILE A 476 -29.83 -6.12 -2.13
C ILE A 476 -30.72 -5.67 -3.30
N ASN A 477 -31.61 -4.73 -3.05
CA ASN A 477 -32.40 -4.08 -4.08
C ASN A 477 -31.74 -2.73 -4.44
N THR A 478 -31.22 -2.61 -5.65
CA THR A 478 -30.47 -1.44 -6.12
C THR A 478 -31.26 -0.13 -6.08
N LYS A 479 -32.58 -0.19 -6.18
CA LYS A 479 -33.47 0.97 -6.18
C LYS A 479 -34.03 1.33 -4.81
N LYS A 480 -33.96 0.43 -3.83
CA LYS A 480 -34.42 0.70 -2.46
C LYS A 480 -33.48 1.65 -1.75
N ILE A 481 -34.05 2.53 -0.95
CA ILE A 481 -33.30 3.39 -0.03
C ILE A 481 -33.01 2.63 1.24
N TYR A 482 -31.77 2.64 1.66
CA TYR A 482 -31.27 2.10 2.92
C TYR A 482 -30.65 3.21 3.74
N THR A 483 -30.66 3.07 5.06
CA THR A 483 -29.92 3.95 5.96
C THR A 483 -28.55 3.38 6.24
N LEU A 484 -27.51 4.20 6.08
CA LEU A 484 -26.11 3.85 6.28
C LEU A 484 -25.53 4.69 7.44
N GLY A 485 -24.95 4.05 8.44
CA GLY A 485 -24.22 4.68 9.55
C GLY A 485 -22.73 4.42 9.46
N GLY A 486 -21.92 5.41 9.76
CA GLY A 486 -20.45 5.36 9.77
C GLY A 486 -19.85 6.66 10.28
N ILE A 487 -18.66 7.01 9.83
CA ILE A 487 -17.93 8.23 10.19
C ILE A 487 -18.02 9.30 9.09
N ASP A 488 -17.97 10.56 9.48
CA ASP A 488 -18.04 11.71 8.58
C ASP A 488 -16.87 11.77 7.59
N TYR A 489 -15.67 11.30 7.97
CA TYR A 489 -14.52 11.16 7.07
C TYR A 489 -14.90 10.43 5.78
N THR A 490 -15.50 9.25 5.89
CA THR A 490 -15.88 8.43 4.73
C THR A 490 -17.13 8.96 4.03
N ILE A 491 -18.16 9.36 4.83
CA ILE A 491 -19.52 9.60 4.31
C ILE A 491 -19.72 11.05 3.85
N VAL A 492 -19.16 12.03 4.58
CA VAL A 492 -19.38 13.46 4.29
C VAL A 492 -18.24 14.04 3.47
N TYR A 493 -17.02 13.67 3.85
CA TYR A 493 -15.81 14.30 3.31
C TYR A 493 -15.15 13.53 2.17
N GLY A 494 -15.68 12.34 1.83
CA GLY A 494 -15.19 11.55 0.70
C GLY A 494 -13.81 10.90 0.91
N GLY A 495 -13.39 10.76 2.16
CA GLY A 495 -12.13 10.09 2.51
C GLY A 495 -12.03 8.70 1.90
N ASP A 496 -10.82 8.22 1.59
CA ASP A 496 -10.54 6.99 0.84
C ASP A 496 -11.25 6.92 -0.54
N GLY A 497 -11.61 8.11 -1.12
CA GLY A 497 -12.22 8.22 -2.44
C GLY A 497 -13.74 8.00 -2.47
N PHE A 498 -14.43 7.89 -1.33
CA PHE A 498 -15.88 7.60 -1.24
C PHE A 498 -16.78 8.78 -1.64
N SER A 499 -16.57 9.40 -2.80
CA SER A 499 -17.34 10.54 -3.32
C SER A 499 -18.79 10.22 -3.69
N MET A 500 -19.18 8.93 -3.79
CA MET A 500 -20.55 8.53 -4.14
C MET A 500 -21.62 8.96 -3.12
N PHE A 501 -21.20 9.44 -1.95
CA PHE A 501 -22.11 9.96 -0.91
C PHE A 501 -22.37 11.46 -1.01
N LYS A 502 -21.70 12.19 -1.91
CA LYS A 502 -21.73 13.65 -2.00
C LYS A 502 -23.16 14.24 -2.02
N ASP A 503 -24.09 13.57 -2.74
CA ASP A 503 -25.48 13.98 -2.85
C ASP A 503 -26.42 13.22 -1.91
N ALA A 504 -25.89 12.43 -0.99
CA ALA A 504 -26.67 11.64 -0.07
C ALA A 504 -27.35 12.54 0.98
N LYS A 505 -28.63 12.28 1.27
CA LYS A 505 -29.35 13.00 2.31
C LYS A 505 -28.79 12.62 3.68
N ILE A 506 -28.14 13.57 4.35
CA ILE A 506 -27.71 13.44 5.74
C ILE A 506 -28.94 13.46 6.65
N ILE A 507 -29.06 12.42 7.48
CA ILE A 507 -30.15 12.22 8.44
C ILE A 507 -29.61 11.93 9.85
N THR A 508 -28.37 12.34 10.11
CA THR A 508 -27.72 12.22 11.43
C THR A 508 -28.54 13.01 12.46
N PRO A 509 -28.87 12.41 13.63
CA PRO A 509 -29.52 13.16 14.70
C PRO A 509 -28.71 14.38 15.17
N ALA A 510 -29.33 15.49 15.42
CA ALA A 510 -28.67 16.76 15.78
C ALA A 510 -27.87 16.70 17.09
N ASP A 511 -28.20 15.77 17.96
CA ASP A 511 -27.54 15.46 19.24
C ASP A 511 -26.39 14.44 19.14
N ALA A 512 -26.17 13.85 17.99
CA ALA A 512 -25.07 12.92 17.74
C ALA A 512 -23.72 13.65 17.60
N LYS A 513 -23.32 14.41 18.64
CA LYS A 513 -22.09 15.22 18.68
C LYS A 513 -20.94 14.53 19.42
N MET A 514 -20.96 13.21 19.48
CA MET A 514 -19.89 12.43 20.11
C MET A 514 -18.84 12.00 19.07
N THR A 515 -17.59 11.81 19.49
CA THR A 515 -16.56 11.26 18.60
C THR A 515 -16.76 9.76 18.38
N GLU A 516 -16.12 9.21 17.33
CA GLU A 516 -16.15 7.78 17.02
C GLU A 516 -15.82 6.89 18.23
N SER A 517 -14.77 7.22 18.99
CA SER A 517 -14.39 6.49 20.21
C SER A 517 -15.51 6.48 21.27
N LYS A 518 -16.28 7.56 21.38
CA LYS A 518 -17.44 7.61 22.29
C LYS A 518 -18.64 6.81 21.79
N VAL A 519 -18.83 6.68 20.48
CA VAL A 519 -19.85 5.77 19.91
C VAL A 519 -19.54 4.33 20.31
N ILE A 520 -18.27 3.91 20.16
CA ILE A 520 -17.81 2.57 20.55
C ILE A 520 -17.98 2.37 22.06
N LEU A 521 -17.56 3.33 22.87
CA LEU A 521 -17.74 3.28 24.33
C LEU A 521 -19.23 3.11 24.70
N SER A 522 -20.10 3.95 24.17
CA SER A 522 -21.54 3.87 24.42
C SER A 522 -22.15 2.53 23.97
N TYR A 523 -21.66 1.97 22.89
CA TYR A 523 -22.07 0.62 22.43
C TYR A 523 -21.65 -0.46 23.43
N ILE A 524 -20.41 -0.45 23.90
CA ILE A 524 -19.90 -1.39 24.91
C ILE A 524 -20.73 -1.27 26.20
N GLU A 525 -20.93 -0.05 26.71
CA GLU A 525 -21.66 0.20 27.94
C GLU A 525 -23.15 -0.18 27.84
N THR A 526 -23.85 0.26 26.79
CA THR A 526 -25.31 0.21 26.75
C THR A 526 -25.89 -1.00 26.03
N LYS A 527 -25.12 -1.61 25.13
CA LYS A 527 -25.57 -2.75 24.30
C LYS A 527 -24.88 -4.05 24.69
N LEU A 528 -23.61 -3.99 25.09
CA LEU A 528 -22.85 -5.16 25.52
C LEU A 528 -22.74 -5.29 27.05
N GLY A 529 -23.39 -4.40 27.83
CA GLY A 529 -23.40 -4.47 29.30
C GLY A 529 -22.03 -4.23 29.94
N GLY A 530 -21.14 -3.49 29.27
CA GLY A 530 -19.80 -3.14 29.76
C GLY A 530 -18.71 -4.16 29.41
N ALA A 531 -19.04 -5.23 28.66
CA ALA A 531 -18.07 -6.26 28.28
C ALA A 531 -18.22 -6.71 26.82
N ILE A 532 -17.10 -6.78 26.11
CA ILE A 532 -17.03 -7.43 24.78
C ILE A 532 -16.88 -8.93 25.03
N GLY A 533 -17.86 -9.72 24.59
CA GLY A 533 -17.93 -11.15 24.85
C GLY A 533 -17.49 -12.02 23.67
N ASP A 534 -17.75 -13.33 23.81
CA ASP A 534 -17.37 -14.37 22.85
C ASP A 534 -17.97 -14.19 21.44
N GLU A 535 -19.01 -13.37 21.28
CA GLU A 535 -19.59 -13.05 19.98
C GLU A 535 -18.59 -12.36 19.04
N TYR A 536 -17.53 -11.76 19.60
CA TYR A 536 -16.42 -11.15 18.88
C TYR A 536 -15.11 -11.95 18.96
N ALA A 537 -15.13 -13.23 19.40
CA ALA A 537 -13.93 -14.06 19.42
C ALA A 537 -13.37 -14.36 18.01
N LYS A 538 -14.21 -14.22 16.98
CA LYS A 538 -13.84 -14.50 15.58
C LYS A 538 -14.59 -13.56 14.63
N PRO A 539 -14.09 -13.34 13.40
CA PRO A 539 -14.87 -12.75 12.32
C PRO A 539 -16.19 -13.51 12.10
N GLN A 540 -17.27 -12.79 11.81
CA GLN A 540 -18.63 -13.31 11.80
C GLN A 540 -19.09 -13.86 10.44
N GLY A 541 -18.18 -13.94 9.44
CA GLY A 541 -18.48 -14.45 8.10
C GLY A 541 -19.41 -13.53 7.31
N ARG A 542 -19.21 -12.22 7.44
CA ARG A 542 -19.94 -11.20 6.68
C ARG A 542 -19.35 -11.01 5.29
N ILE A 543 -18.06 -11.29 5.13
CA ILE A 543 -17.31 -11.18 3.89
C ILE A 543 -16.76 -12.56 3.52
N SER A 544 -17.12 -13.04 2.33
CA SER A 544 -16.57 -14.26 1.77
C SER A 544 -15.59 -13.92 0.67
N TYR A 545 -14.54 -14.74 0.53
CA TYR A 545 -13.48 -14.52 -0.46
C TYR A 545 -13.40 -15.73 -1.37
N VAL A 546 -13.55 -15.52 -2.67
CA VAL A 546 -13.38 -16.55 -3.70
C VAL A 546 -12.53 -15.98 -4.84
N ARG A 547 -11.75 -16.82 -5.50
CA ARG A 547 -11.01 -16.31 -6.65
C ARG A 547 -11.98 -15.96 -7.80
N TYR A 548 -12.82 -16.92 -8.18
CA TYR A 548 -13.83 -16.77 -9.22
C TYR A 548 -15.16 -17.38 -8.73
N THR A 549 -16.29 -16.76 -9.05
CA THR A 549 -17.60 -17.20 -8.57
C THR A 549 -18.09 -18.50 -9.18
N ASP A 550 -17.52 -18.88 -10.32
CA ASP A 550 -17.88 -20.08 -11.11
C ASP A 550 -16.88 -21.24 -10.95
N VAL A 551 -15.92 -21.13 -10.04
CA VAL A 551 -14.94 -22.18 -9.72
C VAL A 551 -15.00 -22.44 -8.21
N ALA A 552 -15.69 -23.51 -7.81
CA ALA A 552 -15.71 -23.93 -6.42
C ALA A 552 -14.32 -24.44 -5.99
N ASP A 553 -13.93 -24.24 -4.74
CA ASP A 553 -12.63 -24.70 -4.21
C ASP A 553 -12.46 -26.23 -4.31
N THR A 554 -13.56 -26.95 -4.33
CA THR A 554 -13.61 -28.43 -4.49
C THR A 554 -13.65 -28.87 -5.95
N ALA A 555 -13.69 -27.94 -6.91
CA ALA A 555 -13.73 -28.29 -8.33
C ALA A 555 -12.40 -28.94 -8.77
N TRP A 556 -12.47 -29.93 -9.66
CA TRP A 556 -11.30 -30.63 -10.20
C TRP A 556 -10.25 -29.71 -10.82
N CYS A 557 -10.67 -28.55 -11.30
CA CYS A 557 -9.82 -27.55 -11.95
C CYS A 557 -9.35 -26.44 -11.00
N ALA A 558 -9.83 -26.37 -9.75
CA ALA A 558 -9.57 -25.24 -8.84
C ALA A 558 -8.08 -24.96 -8.64
N GLU A 559 -7.29 -26.01 -8.36
CA GLU A 559 -5.83 -25.87 -8.23
C GLU A 559 -5.18 -25.31 -9.51
N ALA A 560 -5.57 -25.81 -10.67
CA ALA A 560 -5.02 -25.37 -11.93
C ALA A 560 -5.43 -23.94 -12.30
N VAL A 561 -6.67 -23.59 -12.05
CA VAL A 561 -7.20 -22.24 -12.26
C VAL A 561 -6.45 -21.23 -11.36
N ASN A 562 -6.27 -21.57 -10.08
CA ASN A 562 -5.50 -20.75 -9.16
C ASN A 562 -4.05 -20.59 -9.64
N TYR A 563 -3.41 -21.70 -10.02
CA TYR A 563 -2.03 -21.70 -10.50
C TYR A 563 -1.81 -20.79 -11.72
N VAL A 564 -2.64 -20.94 -12.77
CA VAL A 564 -2.48 -20.13 -14.00
C VAL A 564 -2.84 -18.65 -13.76
N SER A 565 -3.69 -18.37 -12.79
CA SER A 565 -4.04 -16.99 -12.39
C SER A 565 -2.92 -16.35 -11.57
N ASP A 566 -2.30 -17.08 -10.63
CA ASP A 566 -1.16 -16.59 -9.83
C ASP A 566 0.09 -16.30 -10.70
N LYS A 567 0.25 -17.08 -11.75
CA LYS A 567 1.32 -16.88 -12.74
C LYS A 567 0.95 -15.89 -13.86
N GLU A 568 -0.21 -15.26 -13.77
CA GLU A 568 -0.75 -14.32 -14.78
C GLU A 568 -0.85 -14.89 -16.20
N LEU A 569 -0.82 -16.22 -16.34
CA LEU A 569 -0.91 -16.92 -17.61
C LEU A 569 -2.33 -16.82 -18.20
N MET A 570 -3.35 -17.04 -17.36
CA MET A 570 -4.76 -16.88 -17.74
C MET A 570 -5.49 -15.97 -16.76
N LYS A 571 -6.34 -15.12 -17.29
CA LYS A 571 -7.18 -14.18 -16.51
C LYS A 571 -8.64 -14.61 -16.57
N GLY A 572 -9.45 -14.14 -15.62
CA GLY A 572 -10.91 -14.30 -15.64
C GLY A 572 -11.60 -13.61 -16.82
N VAL A 573 -12.85 -13.97 -17.04
CA VAL A 573 -13.74 -13.37 -18.04
C VAL A 573 -15.00 -12.90 -17.32
N GLY A 574 -15.28 -11.60 -17.38
CA GLY A 574 -16.37 -11.03 -16.59
C GLY A 574 -16.16 -11.23 -15.09
N THR A 575 -17.13 -11.86 -14.40
CA THR A 575 -17.08 -12.14 -12.96
C THR A 575 -16.57 -13.54 -12.61
N GLY A 576 -16.18 -14.35 -13.61
CA GLY A 576 -15.75 -15.73 -13.43
C GLY A 576 -14.48 -16.07 -14.17
N PHE A 577 -14.08 -17.33 -14.11
CA PHE A 577 -13.02 -17.91 -14.93
C PHE A 577 -13.57 -18.48 -16.26
N ASP A 578 -14.84 -18.78 -16.29
CA ASP A 578 -15.52 -19.51 -17.37
C ASP A 578 -14.87 -20.88 -17.64
N PRO A 579 -14.82 -21.78 -16.62
CA PRO A 579 -14.07 -23.04 -16.70
C PRO A 579 -14.53 -23.95 -17.83
N ASP A 580 -15.82 -23.94 -18.15
CA ASP A 580 -16.44 -24.76 -19.18
C ASP A 580 -16.46 -24.06 -20.56
N GLY A 581 -16.10 -22.79 -20.60
CA GLY A 581 -15.99 -22.03 -21.84
C GLY A 581 -14.92 -22.58 -22.76
N ALA A 582 -15.13 -22.46 -24.06
CA ALA A 582 -14.20 -22.96 -25.07
C ALA A 582 -12.85 -22.21 -25.02
N LEU A 583 -11.77 -22.96 -24.99
CA LEU A 583 -10.43 -22.42 -25.22
C LEU A 583 -10.27 -22.15 -26.71
N THR A 584 -9.92 -20.93 -27.10
CA THR A 584 -9.70 -20.59 -28.49
C THR A 584 -8.22 -20.76 -28.90
N ARG A 585 -7.98 -20.86 -30.20
CA ARG A 585 -6.61 -20.95 -30.76
C ARG A 585 -5.77 -19.74 -30.34
N GLY A 586 -6.33 -18.53 -30.44
CA GLY A 586 -5.65 -17.30 -30.01
C GLY A 586 -5.34 -17.29 -28.51
N MET A 587 -6.27 -17.75 -27.66
CA MET A 587 -6.05 -17.86 -26.21
C MET A 587 -4.87 -18.79 -25.89
N LEU A 588 -4.84 -19.99 -26.45
CA LEU A 588 -3.75 -20.94 -26.19
C LEU A 588 -2.40 -20.36 -26.58
N VAL A 589 -2.30 -19.80 -27.78
CA VAL A 589 -1.05 -19.22 -28.27
C VAL A 589 -0.60 -18.03 -27.43
N THR A 590 -1.53 -17.17 -26.98
CA THR A 590 -1.23 -16.03 -26.09
C THR A 590 -0.68 -16.48 -24.75
N VAL A 591 -1.19 -17.57 -24.20
CA VAL A 591 -0.67 -18.10 -22.93
C VAL A 591 0.73 -18.69 -23.12
N LEU A 592 0.99 -19.43 -24.20
CA LEU A 592 2.31 -19.96 -24.49
C LEU A 592 3.33 -18.85 -24.74
N TYR A 593 2.93 -17.76 -25.37
CA TYR A 593 3.73 -16.55 -25.57
C TYR A 593 4.14 -15.92 -24.22
N ARG A 594 3.19 -15.79 -23.27
CA ARG A 594 3.45 -15.33 -21.89
C ARG A 594 4.40 -16.27 -21.15
N MET A 595 4.21 -17.60 -21.28
CA MET A 595 5.12 -18.58 -20.70
C MET A 595 6.55 -18.48 -21.24
N ALA A 596 6.72 -18.02 -22.48
CA ALA A 596 8.03 -17.75 -23.09
C ALA A 596 8.61 -16.39 -22.69
N GLY A 597 7.96 -15.62 -21.78
CA GLY A 597 8.42 -14.31 -21.33
C GLY A 597 8.04 -13.16 -22.26
N SER A 598 7.04 -13.34 -23.12
CA SER A 598 6.54 -12.31 -24.05
C SER A 598 7.66 -11.65 -24.88
N PRO A 599 8.48 -12.43 -25.63
CA PRO A 599 9.61 -11.89 -26.38
C PRO A 599 9.15 -10.87 -27.43
N ALA A 600 9.95 -9.83 -27.65
CA ALA A 600 9.64 -8.82 -28.64
C ALA A 600 9.48 -9.44 -30.04
N VAL A 601 8.47 -9.00 -30.77
CA VAL A 601 8.18 -9.37 -32.16
C VAL A 601 8.27 -8.14 -33.04
N SER A 602 8.52 -8.35 -34.34
CA SER A 602 8.57 -7.29 -35.34
C SER A 602 7.69 -7.64 -36.54
N GLY A 603 6.97 -6.66 -37.10
CA GLY A 603 6.06 -6.86 -38.23
C GLY A 603 4.59 -6.90 -37.81
N ASN A 604 3.71 -7.11 -38.75
CA ASN A 604 2.26 -7.07 -38.59
C ASN A 604 1.66 -8.47 -38.78
N VAL A 605 0.78 -8.89 -37.87
CA VAL A 605 0.11 -10.19 -37.97
C VAL A 605 -0.82 -10.26 -39.17
N SER A 606 -1.39 -9.11 -39.59
CA SER A 606 -2.27 -8.99 -40.77
C SER A 606 -1.57 -9.29 -42.10
N GLU A 607 -0.24 -9.11 -42.18
CA GLU A 607 0.55 -9.47 -43.36
C GLU A 607 0.71 -10.99 -43.50
N LYS A 608 0.56 -11.73 -42.41
CA LYS A 608 0.73 -13.17 -42.35
C LYS A 608 -0.60 -13.93 -42.42
N PHE A 609 -1.62 -13.41 -41.73
CA PHE A 609 -2.95 -14.03 -41.66
C PHE A 609 -4.04 -13.00 -41.91
N LYS A 610 -4.78 -13.21 -43.00
CA LYS A 610 -5.79 -12.24 -43.51
C LYS A 610 -6.98 -11.95 -42.57
N ASP A 611 -7.20 -12.82 -41.58
CA ASP A 611 -8.25 -12.73 -40.56
C ASP A 611 -7.74 -12.25 -39.21
N CYS A 612 -6.48 -11.87 -39.10
CA CYS A 612 -5.89 -11.31 -37.89
C CYS A 612 -5.77 -9.78 -38.02
N THR A 613 -6.02 -9.08 -36.90
CA THR A 613 -5.96 -7.61 -36.82
C THR A 613 -4.76 -7.19 -36.00
N ASP A 614 -3.96 -6.27 -36.50
CA ASP A 614 -2.82 -5.70 -35.79
C ASP A 614 -3.27 -4.94 -34.54
N GLY A 615 -2.49 -5.02 -33.48
CA GLY A 615 -2.80 -4.41 -32.18
C GLY A 615 -3.90 -5.13 -31.38
N SER A 616 -4.46 -6.25 -31.91
CA SER A 616 -5.38 -7.07 -31.11
C SER A 616 -4.61 -7.86 -30.02
N TRP A 617 -5.31 -8.26 -28.97
CA TRP A 617 -4.76 -8.93 -27.79
C TRP A 617 -3.96 -10.23 -28.08
N TYR A 618 -4.16 -10.82 -29.26
CA TYR A 618 -3.48 -12.04 -29.73
C TYR A 618 -2.40 -11.76 -30.78
N ALA A 619 -2.28 -10.54 -31.30
CA ALA A 619 -1.49 -10.23 -32.49
C ALA A 619 -0.03 -10.66 -32.34
N ASP A 620 0.67 -10.17 -31.34
CA ASP A 620 2.07 -10.47 -31.07
C ASP A 620 2.30 -11.96 -30.80
N ALA A 621 1.40 -12.58 -30.07
CA ALA A 621 1.50 -14.00 -29.74
C ALA A 621 1.34 -14.90 -30.98
N VAL A 622 0.40 -14.58 -31.88
CA VAL A 622 0.19 -15.31 -33.14
C VAL A 622 1.37 -15.13 -34.08
N LEU A 623 1.89 -13.90 -34.18
CA LEU A 623 3.06 -13.61 -35.01
C LEU A 623 4.28 -14.39 -34.52
N TRP A 624 4.59 -14.30 -33.20
CA TRP A 624 5.67 -15.04 -32.54
C TRP A 624 5.55 -16.55 -32.75
N ALA A 625 4.40 -17.13 -32.49
CA ALA A 625 4.20 -18.57 -32.56
C ALA A 625 4.32 -19.08 -33.99
N SER A 626 3.91 -18.28 -34.98
CA SER A 626 4.09 -18.61 -36.38
C SER A 626 5.55 -18.49 -36.84
N GLU A 627 6.29 -17.45 -36.41
CA GLU A 627 7.73 -17.31 -36.69
C GLU A 627 8.54 -18.46 -36.08
N LYS A 628 8.15 -18.90 -34.91
CA LYS A 628 8.77 -20.04 -34.20
C LYS A 628 8.32 -21.42 -34.71
N LYS A 629 7.41 -21.47 -35.69
CA LYS A 629 6.81 -22.69 -36.24
C LYS A 629 6.10 -23.57 -35.17
N ILE A 630 5.56 -22.90 -34.13
CA ILE A 630 4.72 -23.53 -33.12
C ILE A 630 3.33 -23.79 -33.68
N VAL A 631 2.85 -22.84 -34.51
CA VAL A 631 1.59 -22.92 -35.23
C VAL A 631 1.77 -22.58 -36.69
N ASP A 632 0.97 -23.25 -37.53
CA ASP A 632 0.74 -22.88 -38.91
C ASP A 632 -0.68 -22.33 -39.06
N GLY A 633 -0.92 -21.49 -40.04
CA GLY A 633 -2.27 -21.12 -40.45
C GLY A 633 -2.96 -22.24 -41.21
N TYR A 634 -4.11 -21.94 -41.74
CA TYR A 634 -4.83 -22.82 -42.67
C TYR A 634 -4.39 -22.51 -44.10
N GLU A 635 -4.64 -23.48 -45.03
CA GLU A 635 -4.24 -23.37 -46.45
C GLU A 635 -4.88 -22.13 -47.13
N ASP A 636 -6.00 -21.64 -46.61
CA ASP A 636 -6.68 -20.44 -47.08
C ASP A 636 -6.07 -19.11 -46.62
N GLY A 637 -4.98 -19.15 -45.86
CA GLY A 637 -4.27 -17.98 -45.30
C GLY A 637 -4.93 -17.38 -44.06
N THR A 638 -5.78 -18.15 -43.35
CA THR A 638 -6.37 -17.74 -42.07
C THR A 638 -5.67 -18.38 -40.89
N PHE A 639 -5.77 -17.76 -39.70
CA PHE A 639 -5.34 -18.34 -38.42
C PHE A 639 -6.52 -18.81 -37.55
N LEU A 640 -7.67 -18.16 -37.68
CA LEU A 640 -8.88 -18.35 -36.90
C LEU A 640 -8.66 -18.18 -35.38
N PRO A 641 -8.25 -17.00 -34.90
CA PRO A 641 -7.87 -16.79 -33.51
C PRO A 641 -9.03 -17.00 -32.52
N THR A 642 -10.26 -16.80 -32.93
CA THR A 642 -11.46 -16.96 -32.10
C THR A 642 -12.09 -18.35 -32.20
N LYS A 643 -11.57 -19.21 -33.10
CA LYS A 643 -12.07 -20.58 -33.24
C LYS A 643 -11.73 -21.39 -32.01
N ALA A 644 -12.72 -22.12 -31.43
CA ALA A 644 -12.49 -23.09 -30.40
C ALA A 644 -11.49 -24.16 -30.86
N ILE A 645 -10.49 -24.47 -30.04
CA ILE A 645 -9.51 -25.49 -30.35
C ILE A 645 -10.01 -26.86 -29.87
N ASN A 646 -9.83 -27.89 -30.68
CA ASN A 646 -10.10 -29.26 -30.21
C ASN A 646 -8.85 -29.87 -29.57
N ARG A 647 -9.03 -30.99 -28.89
CA ARG A 647 -7.95 -31.60 -28.06
C ARG A 647 -6.74 -32.08 -28.89
N GLN A 648 -6.93 -32.62 -30.11
CA GLN A 648 -5.81 -33.02 -30.97
C GLN A 648 -5.11 -31.78 -31.57
N GLU A 649 -5.82 -30.69 -31.90
CA GLU A 649 -5.22 -29.42 -32.33
C GLU A 649 -4.40 -28.81 -31.17
N MET A 650 -4.94 -28.86 -29.94
CA MET A 650 -4.22 -28.43 -28.74
C MET A 650 -2.92 -29.22 -28.54
N ALA A 651 -2.95 -30.57 -28.65
CA ALA A 651 -1.76 -31.40 -28.59
C ALA A 651 -0.70 -30.97 -29.60
N LYS A 652 -1.10 -30.65 -30.85
CA LYS A 652 -0.18 -30.22 -31.91
C LYS A 652 0.52 -28.91 -31.55
N VAL A 653 -0.19 -27.95 -31.00
CA VAL A 653 0.36 -26.64 -30.58
C VAL A 653 1.33 -26.81 -29.41
N LEU A 654 0.95 -27.61 -28.41
CA LEU A 654 1.80 -27.87 -27.23
C LEU A 654 3.10 -28.59 -27.61
N TYR A 655 3.02 -29.59 -28.49
CA TYR A 655 4.16 -30.31 -29.01
C TYR A 655 5.12 -29.38 -29.80
N GLY A 656 4.56 -28.51 -30.65
CA GLY A 656 5.32 -27.49 -31.35
C GLY A 656 6.05 -26.53 -30.43
N TYR A 657 5.40 -26.14 -29.35
CA TYR A 657 5.97 -25.27 -28.29
C TYR A 657 7.15 -25.98 -27.60
N ASP A 658 6.98 -27.23 -27.13
CA ASP A 658 8.03 -27.97 -26.44
C ASP A 658 9.25 -28.21 -27.32
N LYS A 659 9.01 -28.51 -28.59
CA LYS A 659 10.10 -28.70 -29.58
C LYS A 659 10.89 -27.40 -29.78
N THR A 660 10.19 -26.27 -29.85
CA THR A 660 10.81 -24.95 -29.99
C THR A 660 11.59 -24.52 -28.76
N MET A 661 11.10 -24.88 -27.57
CA MET A 661 11.72 -24.53 -26.27
C MET A 661 12.80 -25.54 -25.85
N GLY A 662 13.13 -26.51 -26.69
CA GLY A 662 14.18 -27.52 -26.41
C GLY A 662 13.82 -28.50 -25.29
N LYS A 663 12.55 -28.61 -24.96
CA LYS A 663 12.03 -29.60 -24.02
C LYS A 663 11.82 -30.89 -24.82
N ASN A 664 12.68 -31.87 -24.65
CA ASN A 664 12.75 -33.11 -25.42
C ASN A 664 11.40 -33.81 -25.60
N ALA A 665 10.79 -33.62 -26.76
CA ALA A 665 9.62 -34.35 -27.21
C ALA A 665 9.97 -35.42 -28.30
N GLU A 666 11.22 -35.59 -28.64
CA GLU A 666 11.64 -36.52 -29.71
C GLU A 666 11.91 -37.93 -29.16
N GLY A 667 11.35 -38.93 -29.83
CA GLY A 667 11.68 -40.37 -29.60
C GLY A 667 10.79 -41.05 -28.53
N ILE A 668 9.68 -40.46 -28.11
CA ILE A 668 8.76 -41.09 -27.19
C ILE A 668 8.01 -42.20 -27.91
N THR A 669 8.22 -43.45 -27.49
CA THR A 669 7.58 -44.66 -28.05
C THR A 669 6.46 -45.19 -27.11
N GLU A 670 5.88 -44.37 -26.27
CA GLU A 670 4.81 -44.82 -25.37
C GLU A 670 3.58 -45.27 -26.17
N LYS A 671 3.06 -46.45 -25.84
CA LYS A 671 1.88 -46.98 -26.51
C LYS A 671 0.64 -46.36 -25.87
N LEU A 672 -0.10 -45.57 -26.65
CA LEU A 672 -1.37 -45.04 -26.23
C LEU A 672 -2.38 -46.17 -25.97
N THR A 673 -3.15 -46.05 -24.92
CA THR A 673 -4.17 -47.05 -24.46
C THR A 673 -5.60 -46.56 -24.54
N TYR A 674 -5.83 -45.46 -25.29
CA TYR A 674 -7.17 -44.88 -25.41
C TYR A 674 -8.09 -45.79 -26.26
N THR A 675 -9.38 -45.83 -25.89
CA THR A 675 -10.38 -46.62 -26.56
C THR A 675 -10.83 -46.10 -27.92
N ASP A 676 -10.47 -44.82 -28.22
CA ASP A 676 -10.83 -44.05 -29.41
C ASP A 676 -9.61 -43.66 -30.27
N LEU A 677 -8.56 -44.45 -30.20
CA LEU A 677 -7.32 -44.25 -30.94
C LEU A 677 -7.51 -44.04 -32.46
N ASP A 678 -8.42 -44.77 -33.03
CA ASP A 678 -8.79 -44.74 -34.44
C ASP A 678 -9.44 -43.44 -34.90
N THR A 679 -9.86 -42.62 -33.95
CA THR A 679 -10.45 -41.28 -34.22
C THR A 679 -9.44 -40.15 -34.18
N ILE A 680 -8.19 -40.41 -33.76
CA ILE A 680 -7.10 -39.45 -33.79
C ILE A 680 -6.61 -39.33 -35.26
N SER A 681 -6.55 -38.10 -35.75
CA SER A 681 -6.05 -37.86 -37.11
C SER A 681 -4.53 -38.20 -37.22
N ASP A 682 -4.11 -38.74 -38.33
CA ASP A 682 -2.70 -39.14 -38.57
C ASP A 682 -1.71 -38.01 -38.27
N TRP A 683 -2.04 -36.78 -38.66
CA TRP A 683 -1.19 -35.62 -38.43
C TRP A 683 -1.04 -35.24 -36.94
N ALA A 684 -1.91 -35.72 -36.07
CA ALA A 684 -1.93 -35.40 -34.64
C ALA A 684 -1.36 -36.52 -33.77
N LEU A 685 -1.23 -37.75 -34.29
CA LEU A 685 -0.88 -38.94 -33.52
C LEU A 685 0.45 -38.79 -32.75
N GLU A 686 1.49 -38.29 -33.41
CA GLU A 686 2.80 -38.03 -32.78
C GLU A 686 2.65 -37.00 -31.60
N SER A 687 1.91 -35.92 -31.83
CA SER A 687 1.72 -34.88 -30.85
C SER A 687 0.90 -35.35 -29.64
N VAL A 688 -0.14 -36.14 -29.89
CA VAL A 688 -0.96 -36.75 -28.82
C VAL A 688 -0.13 -37.73 -28.01
N THR A 689 0.70 -38.56 -28.66
CA THR A 689 1.60 -39.51 -27.99
C THR A 689 2.58 -38.76 -27.09
N SER A 690 3.25 -37.73 -27.62
CA SER A 690 4.23 -36.94 -26.87
C SER A 690 3.60 -36.23 -25.69
N CYS A 691 2.44 -35.55 -25.87
CA CYS A 691 1.75 -34.81 -24.78
C CYS A 691 1.20 -35.78 -23.73
N THR A 692 0.82 -37.01 -24.08
CA THR A 692 0.37 -38.03 -23.14
C THR A 692 1.52 -38.54 -22.29
N ALA A 693 2.64 -38.88 -22.91
CA ALA A 693 3.86 -39.36 -22.24
C ALA A 693 4.44 -38.31 -21.30
N ALA A 694 4.41 -37.01 -21.70
CA ALA A 694 4.77 -35.87 -20.87
C ALA A 694 3.74 -35.53 -19.82
N LYS A 695 2.62 -36.26 -19.69
CA LYS A 695 1.51 -36.05 -18.75
C LYS A 695 0.85 -34.66 -18.86
N TYR A 696 1.02 -33.97 -19.98
CA TYR A 696 0.34 -32.70 -20.22
C TYR A 696 -1.13 -32.92 -20.49
N LEU A 697 -1.46 -33.93 -21.29
CA LEU A 697 -2.81 -34.33 -21.66
C LEU A 697 -3.09 -35.75 -21.16
N ALA A 698 -4.29 -35.95 -20.68
CA ALA A 698 -4.78 -37.26 -20.29
C ALA A 698 -6.18 -37.50 -20.90
N GLY A 699 -6.54 -38.75 -21.06
CA GLY A 699 -7.90 -39.14 -21.42
C GLY A 699 -8.86 -39.02 -20.25
N SER A 700 -10.15 -39.15 -20.56
CA SER A 700 -11.22 -39.26 -19.57
C SER A 700 -12.02 -40.50 -19.87
N ASN A 701 -12.32 -41.31 -18.83
CA ASN A 701 -13.02 -42.59 -18.96
C ASN A 701 -12.42 -43.54 -20.03
N GLY A 702 -11.09 -43.50 -20.19
CA GLY A 702 -10.38 -44.35 -21.15
C GLY A 702 -10.32 -43.81 -22.59
N ALA A 703 -10.97 -42.71 -22.91
CA ALA A 703 -10.97 -42.07 -24.25
C ALA A 703 -10.18 -40.77 -24.26
N PHE A 704 -9.49 -40.44 -25.38
CA PHE A 704 -8.80 -39.19 -25.57
C PHE A 704 -9.73 -38.06 -26.03
N SER A 705 -10.77 -38.40 -26.78
CA SER A 705 -11.71 -37.45 -27.40
C SER A 705 -11.05 -36.40 -28.30
N PRO A 706 -10.32 -36.80 -29.40
CA PRO A 706 -9.45 -35.90 -30.15
C PRO A 706 -10.17 -34.72 -30.79
N LYS A 707 -11.41 -34.90 -31.20
CA LYS A 707 -12.27 -33.86 -31.83
C LYS A 707 -13.09 -33.06 -30.82
N GLY A 708 -13.03 -33.44 -29.52
CA GLY A 708 -13.70 -32.72 -28.43
C GLY A 708 -13.10 -31.34 -28.24
N THR A 709 -13.96 -30.33 -28.02
CA THR A 709 -13.52 -28.97 -27.71
C THR A 709 -12.74 -28.94 -26.40
N ALA A 710 -11.58 -28.30 -26.41
CA ALA A 710 -10.85 -28.01 -25.18
C ALA A 710 -11.53 -26.86 -24.43
N THR A 711 -11.73 -27.03 -23.12
CA THR A 711 -12.26 -25.97 -22.27
C THR A 711 -11.14 -25.15 -21.65
N ARG A 712 -11.46 -23.97 -21.12
CA ARG A 712 -10.54 -23.11 -20.41
C ARG A 712 -9.95 -23.81 -19.17
N ALA A 713 -10.76 -24.57 -18.43
CA ALA A 713 -10.29 -25.39 -17.32
C ALA A 713 -9.30 -26.49 -17.75
N MET A 714 -9.55 -27.14 -18.86
CA MET A 714 -8.59 -28.11 -19.45
C MET A 714 -7.27 -27.42 -19.83
N GLY A 715 -7.34 -26.24 -20.46
CA GLY A 715 -6.16 -25.43 -20.76
C GLY A 715 -5.36 -25.09 -19.50
N ALA A 716 -6.02 -24.62 -18.46
CA ALA A 716 -5.38 -24.31 -17.17
C ALA A 716 -4.63 -25.53 -16.59
N LYS A 717 -5.28 -26.71 -16.61
CA LYS A 717 -4.67 -27.96 -16.10
C LYS A 717 -3.44 -28.36 -16.89
N VAL A 718 -3.50 -28.28 -18.21
CA VAL A 718 -2.39 -28.57 -19.10
C VAL A 718 -1.20 -27.64 -18.84
N LEU A 719 -1.46 -26.33 -18.76
CA LEU A 719 -0.42 -25.34 -18.51
C LEU A 719 0.25 -25.51 -17.13
N MET A 720 -0.55 -25.83 -16.12
CA MET A 720 0.00 -26.18 -14.80
C MET A 720 0.91 -27.41 -14.88
N ASN A 721 0.48 -28.46 -15.58
CA ASN A 721 1.29 -29.67 -15.74
C ASN A 721 2.61 -29.37 -16.48
N MET A 722 2.57 -28.61 -17.58
CA MET A 722 3.77 -28.24 -18.35
C MET A 722 4.80 -27.42 -17.54
N THR A 723 4.37 -26.68 -16.55
CA THR A 723 5.23 -25.81 -15.76
C THR A 723 5.70 -26.45 -14.45
N LYS A 724 4.90 -27.33 -13.82
CA LYS A 724 5.30 -28.04 -12.60
C LYS A 724 6.36 -29.13 -12.83
N GLU A 725 6.43 -29.74 -14.02
CA GLU A 725 7.48 -30.72 -14.36
C GLU A 725 8.81 -30.05 -14.73
N ALA A 726 8.84 -28.74 -14.92
CA ALA A 726 10.06 -27.99 -15.23
C ALA A 726 10.78 -27.43 -13.98
N ALA A 727 10.22 -27.62 -12.80
CA ALA A 727 10.80 -27.26 -11.50
C ALA A 727 11.23 -28.49 -10.72
#